data_187b2d6d636cc2dc9c97bb707ada17be
#
_entry.id   187b2d6d636cc2dc9c97bb707ada17be
#
_cell.length_a   1.000
_cell.length_b   1.000
_cell.length_c   1.000
_cell.angle_alpha   90.00
_cell.angle_beta   90.00
_cell.angle_gamma   90.00
#
_symmetry.space_group_name_H-M   'P 1'
#
loop_
_entity.id
_entity.type
_entity.pdbx_description
1 polymer ?
#
loop_
_entity_poly.entity_id
_entity_poly.type
_entity_poly.pdbx_seq_one_letter_code
_entity_poly.pdbx_strand_id
1 'polypeptide(L)'
;MSVNHRQRLPDIDPEETDEWIEALRDVVDSQGIERARLLLHELLSESNDLNIQISSLSRTPYVNSISWDHQEPYPGDVKLEKEIQNSILWNSALMVSDANRRIDGIGGHISTYASSSTLYEVGFNHIFRGKDSNGIGDALYIQGHGSPGIYARAFLEGRLNREQLTNFRQEAFSDGLSSYPHPRLMPEFWEYPTVSMGLGPLSAVMHARFWKYIHNRGLVDTSESTIFAFLGDGEMDEPEAIAAIAVAGREKLDNLITIVNCNLQRLDGPVRGNSKIIQELEGLYRGAGWDVFKVLWDSNWDRLFASDYDGALLNRLEAITDGDFQRMSTLSVSDFREELFSGHSSLEAMSAGITDEELSKLRRGGHDPIKVWAAYNAAKHSDKPVAILAHTVKGWGIDTFEARNTTHQKKKMSLEDLISYRDRLEIPVDDSKLEEDPFYNLDEDSEALQYLHSRRISLGGYLPERRSPKITNKLPKLETYASFDAGTPEGQQVSTTMAFVRLLRGLMKSEIGDRIVPIIPDEGRTFGMDPLFSEFGIYSSFGQLYKPVDHKMLMKYKESKSGQVLQEGISEANSIASWIASATSYSHSGTPTLPFYIFYSMFGFQRVNDQIWQASDARARGFLMGATAGRTTLNGEGLQHQDGHSLLHASTVPYCRAWDPSYAYELATIIKHGIDEMWNQNKDVFHYVMLYNQNEQQPPKPEGCEEGLIQGAYLLKKAKSGKEPMIRLLGSGPILSHVLEAAEELENRGIRAEIWSVPSYGELRRAGLEAERATRLNPQDPKIAYVSHCFGDETTTIAASDYIAAIPEMIQRWVGGRYVVLGTDGFGRSDTRDALRRFFEIDTASIVVAALSALEQDGKMPDGTTVKATKELGIIFDRYDKTM
;
A
#
# COMPACT_ATOMS: atom_id res chain seq x y z
N MET A 1 26.61 18.18 16.69
CA MET A 1 27.92 17.51 16.56
C MET A 1 27.64 16.10 16.12
N SER A 2 27.95 15.74 14.88
CA SER A 2 27.79 14.35 14.45
C SER A 2 28.81 13.51 15.22
N VAL A 3 28.31 12.60 16.04
CA VAL A 3 29.15 11.62 16.73
C VAL A 3 29.80 10.75 15.64
N ASN A 4 31.10 10.68 15.59
CA ASN A 4 31.85 9.95 14.57
C ASN A 4 31.80 8.44 14.89
N HIS A 5 30.77 7.73 14.46
CA HIS A 5 30.53 6.31 14.72
C HIS A 5 31.30 5.38 13.77
N ARG A 6 32.32 5.89 13.06
CA ARG A 6 33.05 5.10 12.08
C ARG A 6 33.94 4.06 12.74
N GLN A 7 33.81 2.82 12.29
CA GLN A 7 34.76 1.76 12.57
C GLN A 7 36.13 2.17 12.01
N ARG A 8 37.19 2.11 12.82
CA ARG A 8 38.56 2.25 12.31
C ARG A 8 38.82 1.08 11.37
N LEU A 9 39.16 1.41 10.14
CA LEU A 9 39.64 0.42 9.19
C LEU A 9 41.07 -0.02 9.58
N PRO A 10 41.48 -1.23 9.21
CA PRO A 10 42.88 -1.63 9.32
C PRO A 10 43.79 -0.62 8.64
N ASP A 11 44.82 -0.24 9.33
CA ASP A 11 45.71 0.84 8.89
C ASP A 11 47.16 0.49 9.27
N ILE A 12 48.04 0.53 8.27
CA ILE A 12 49.48 0.25 8.45
C ILE A 12 50.23 1.45 9.00
N ASP A 13 49.69 2.66 8.85
CA ASP A 13 50.26 3.90 9.38
C ASP A 13 49.16 4.82 9.91
N PRO A 14 48.63 4.55 11.12
CA PRO A 14 47.56 5.37 11.69
C PRO A 14 47.93 6.84 11.92
N GLU A 15 49.22 7.14 12.14
CA GLU A 15 49.70 8.52 12.37
C GLU A 15 49.57 9.33 11.08
N GLU A 16 49.98 8.82 9.92
CA GLU A 16 49.83 9.46 8.62
C GLU A 16 48.34 9.66 8.29
N THR A 17 47.51 8.66 8.55
CA THR A 17 46.06 8.78 8.31
C THR A 17 45.41 9.88 9.16
N ASP A 18 45.77 9.96 10.45
CA ASP A 18 45.30 11.02 11.35
C ASP A 18 45.78 12.41 10.89
N GLU A 19 46.99 12.55 10.38
CA GLU A 19 47.51 13.82 9.78
C GLU A 19 46.67 14.25 8.54
N TRP A 20 46.30 13.33 7.65
CA TRP A 20 45.46 13.64 6.51
C TRP A 20 44.04 14.08 6.93
N ILE A 21 43.46 13.44 7.95
CA ILE A 21 42.17 13.80 8.50
C ILE A 21 42.18 15.17 9.17
N GLU A 22 43.26 15.46 9.94
CA GLU A 22 43.47 16.76 10.61
C GLU A 22 43.65 17.88 9.59
N ALA A 23 44.46 17.65 8.55
CA ALA A 23 44.62 18.60 7.44
C ALA A 23 43.31 18.92 6.73
N LEU A 24 42.44 17.93 6.51
CA LEU A 24 41.13 18.19 5.93
C LEU A 24 40.23 19.01 6.87
N ARG A 25 40.25 18.75 8.19
CA ARG A 25 39.53 19.55 9.20
C ARG A 25 40.01 20.98 9.22
N ASP A 26 41.32 21.20 9.19
CA ASP A 26 41.94 22.52 9.12
C ASP A 26 41.53 23.31 7.88
N VAL A 27 41.39 22.66 6.74
CA VAL A 27 40.85 23.29 5.52
C VAL A 27 39.41 23.70 5.72
N VAL A 28 38.56 22.86 6.36
CA VAL A 28 37.19 23.23 6.66
C VAL A 28 37.10 24.43 7.56
N ASP A 29 37.91 24.43 8.64
CA ASP A 29 37.89 25.48 9.67
C ASP A 29 38.51 26.80 9.17
N SER A 30 39.59 26.76 8.39
CA SER A 30 40.28 27.94 7.92
C SER A 30 39.77 28.53 6.60
N GLN A 31 39.28 27.66 5.68
CA GLN A 31 38.94 28.07 4.30
C GLN A 31 37.47 27.75 3.94
N GLY A 32 36.78 27.04 4.81
CA GLY A 32 35.37 26.72 4.66
C GLY A 32 35.07 25.45 3.84
N ILE A 33 33.82 25.02 3.92
CA ILE A 33 33.32 23.75 3.36
C ILE A 33 33.48 23.68 1.83
N GLU A 34 33.33 24.80 1.12
CA GLU A 34 33.45 24.82 -0.33
C GLU A 34 34.84 24.51 -0.83
N ARG A 35 35.89 25.02 -0.12
CA ARG A 35 37.28 24.69 -0.44
C ARG A 35 37.58 23.22 -0.14
N ALA A 36 37.13 22.70 0.98
CA ALA A 36 37.28 21.30 1.33
C ALA A 36 36.60 20.36 0.29
N ARG A 37 35.41 20.73 -0.19
CA ARG A 37 34.72 20.01 -1.25
C ARG A 37 35.51 19.97 -2.54
N LEU A 38 36.06 21.11 -2.97
CA LEU A 38 36.90 21.18 -4.16
C LEU A 38 38.15 20.29 -4.03
N LEU A 39 38.82 20.35 -2.88
CA LEU A 39 40.01 19.55 -2.62
C LEU A 39 39.72 18.04 -2.68
N LEU A 40 38.59 17.61 -2.06
CA LEU A 40 38.16 16.22 -2.14
C LEU A 40 37.83 15.79 -3.56
N HIS A 41 37.24 16.67 -4.36
CA HIS A 41 36.95 16.39 -5.76
C HIS A 41 38.23 16.19 -6.59
N GLU A 42 39.25 17.04 -6.38
CA GLU A 42 40.56 16.91 -7.05
C GLU A 42 41.27 15.61 -6.62
N LEU A 43 41.23 15.25 -5.31
CA LEU A 43 41.83 14.00 -4.83
C LEU A 43 41.13 12.76 -5.43
N LEU A 44 39.83 12.80 -5.59
CA LEU A 44 39.07 11.72 -6.24
C LEU A 44 39.40 11.62 -7.73
N SER A 45 39.57 12.74 -8.42
CA SER A 45 39.99 12.77 -9.82
C SER A 45 41.37 12.14 -9.98
N GLU A 46 42.35 12.56 -9.13
CA GLU A 46 43.71 12.00 -9.13
C GLU A 46 43.69 10.49 -8.82
N SER A 47 42.85 10.07 -7.88
CA SER A 47 42.65 8.64 -7.55
C SER A 47 42.22 7.82 -8.76
N ASN A 48 41.34 8.37 -9.61
CA ASN A 48 40.92 7.71 -10.84
C ASN A 48 42.05 7.63 -11.85
N ASP A 49 42.87 8.68 -11.97
CA ASP A 49 44.02 8.71 -12.90
C ASP A 49 45.11 7.71 -12.47
N LEU A 50 45.27 7.51 -11.18
CA LEU A 50 46.14 6.49 -10.60
C LEU A 50 45.59 5.06 -10.59
N ASN A 51 44.41 4.84 -11.17
CA ASN A 51 43.66 3.58 -11.11
C ASN A 51 43.44 3.02 -9.71
N ILE A 52 43.38 3.87 -8.70
CA ILE A 52 42.97 3.50 -7.35
C ILE A 52 41.45 3.29 -7.39
N GLN A 53 41.05 2.03 -7.38
CA GLN A 53 39.64 1.71 -7.32
C GLN A 53 39.10 2.05 -5.94
N ILE A 54 38.53 3.25 -5.79
CA ILE A 54 37.71 3.56 -4.65
C ILE A 54 36.34 2.97 -4.96
N SER A 55 35.91 1.93 -4.21
CA SER A 55 34.52 1.51 -4.21
C SER A 55 33.66 2.76 -4.03
N SER A 56 32.65 2.93 -4.85
CA SER A 56 31.91 4.19 -5.02
C SER A 56 31.69 4.89 -3.66
N LEU A 57 31.72 6.23 -3.63
CA LEU A 57 31.44 7.05 -2.43
C LEU A 57 30.11 6.72 -1.75
N SER A 58 29.27 5.92 -2.42
CA SER A 58 28.01 5.42 -1.92
C SER A 58 28.10 4.10 -1.14
N ARG A 59 29.29 3.48 -1.01
CA ARG A 59 29.48 2.20 -0.29
C ARG A 59 30.63 2.32 0.71
N THR A 60 30.43 1.70 1.86
CA THR A 60 31.50 1.54 2.88
C THR A 60 32.01 0.10 2.91
N PRO A 61 33.17 -0.18 3.47
CA PRO A 61 33.69 -1.55 3.62
C PRO A 61 32.67 -2.50 4.28
N TYR A 62 32.82 -3.80 4.04
CA TYR A 62 31.87 -4.84 4.50
C TYR A 62 32.04 -5.14 5.99
N VAL A 63 31.86 -4.12 6.81
CA VAL A 63 31.94 -4.15 8.27
C VAL A 63 30.74 -3.45 8.91
N ASN A 64 30.57 -3.61 10.21
CA ASN A 64 29.55 -2.88 10.96
C ASN A 64 29.76 -1.36 10.82
N SER A 65 28.68 -0.61 10.64
CA SER A 65 28.77 0.85 10.55
C SER A 65 29.14 1.51 11.88
N ILE A 66 28.79 0.87 13.00
CA ILE A 66 29.13 1.30 14.34
C ILE A 66 30.18 0.35 14.90
N SER A 67 31.34 0.90 15.18
CA SER A 67 32.46 0.18 15.75
C SER A 67 32.19 -0.22 17.21
N TRP A 68 32.78 -1.32 17.65
CA TRP A 68 32.61 -1.86 19.01
C TRP A 68 32.99 -0.87 20.13
N ASP A 69 33.96 0.00 19.89
CA ASP A 69 34.44 1.03 20.83
C ASP A 69 33.58 2.30 20.85
N HIS A 70 32.62 2.42 19.92
CA HIS A 70 31.68 3.54 19.82
C HIS A 70 30.20 3.13 20.10
N GLN A 71 29.99 1.89 20.54
CA GLN A 71 28.65 1.42 20.89
C GLN A 71 28.23 1.95 22.27
N GLU A 72 27.03 2.48 22.32
CA GLU A 72 26.39 2.77 23.60
C GLU A 72 26.11 1.47 24.38
N PRO A 73 26.20 1.48 25.71
CA PRO A 73 25.91 0.31 26.52
C PRO A 73 24.50 -0.23 26.27
N TYR A 74 24.35 -1.55 26.19
CA TYR A 74 23.05 -2.18 26.05
C TYR A 74 22.19 -1.91 27.30
N PRO A 75 20.95 -1.39 27.13
CA PRO A 75 20.14 -0.95 28.28
C PRO A 75 19.35 -2.06 28.95
N GLY A 76 19.33 -3.28 28.37
CA GLY A 76 18.51 -4.39 28.78
C GLY A 76 19.24 -5.48 29.57
N ASP A 77 18.48 -6.43 30.10
CA ASP A 77 18.99 -7.68 30.64
C ASP A 77 19.01 -8.77 29.57
N VAL A 78 20.20 -8.99 29.00
CA VAL A 78 20.41 -9.95 27.89
C VAL A 78 19.92 -11.37 28.25
N LYS A 79 20.00 -11.76 29.53
CA LYS A 79 19.56 -13.10 29.96
C LYS A 79 18.04 -13.23 29.95
N LEU A 80 17.34 -12.26 30.54
CA LEU A 80 15.88 -12.27 30.56
C LEU A 80 15.30 -12.11 29.14
N GLU A 81 15.91 -11.26 28.33
CA GLU A 81 15.49 -11.05 26.94
C GLU A 81 15.75 -12.28 26.06
N LYS A 82 16.82 -13.03 26.30
CA LYS A 82 17.07 -14.32 25.64
C LYS A 82 15.98 -15.33 25.99
N GLU A 83 15.57 -15.42 27.25
CA GLU A 83 14.50 -16.32 27.71
C GLU A 83 13.16 -15.98 27.06
N ILE A 84 12.81 -14.68 26.96
CA ILE A 84 11.62 -14.20 26.26
C ILE A 84 11.70 -14.55 24.79
N GLN A 85 12.79 -14.21 24.11
CA GLN A 85 13.00 -14.47 22.68
C GLN A 85 12.92 -15.96 22.35
N ASN A 86 13.54 -16.81 23.18
CA ASN A 86 13.50 -18.26 23.03
C ASN A 86 12.07 -18.79 23.11
N SER A 87 11.26 -18.31 24.08
CA SER A 87 9.85 -18.69 24.23
C SER A 87 9.01 -18.27 23.01
N ILE A 88 9.28 -17.08 22.43
CA ILE A 88 8.61 -16.60 21.22
C ILE A 88 9.02 -17.42 19.99
N LEU A 89 10.31 -17.69 19.82
CA LEU A 89 10.83 -18.53 18.73
C LEU A 89 10.21 -19.93 18.78
N TRP A 90 10.14 -20.54 19.96
CA TRP A 90 9.52 -21.82 20.16
C TRP A 90 8.05 -21.81 19.72
N ASN A 91 7.24 -20.93 20.30
CA ASN A 91 5.80 -20.87 20.00
C ASN A 91 5.50 -20.51 18.54
N SER A 92 6.30 -19.65 17.93
CA SER A 92 6.12 -19.27 16.53
C SER A 92 6.37 -20.43 15.55
N ALA A 93 7.40 -21.24 15.81
CA ALA A 93 7.70 -22.44 15.02
C ALA A 93 6.64 -23.52 15.22
N LEU A 94 6.24 -23.74 16.48
CA LEU A 94 5.22 -24.73 16.80
C LEU A 94 3.86 -24.41 16.20
N MET A 95 3.41 -23.18 16.31
CA MET A 95 2.12 -22.75 15.75
C MET A 95 1.99 -23.14 14.27
N VAL A 96 3.04 -22.92 13.49
CA VAL A 96 3.07 -23.30 12.08
C VAL A 96 3.19 -24.81 11.91
N SER A 97 4.10 -25.47 12.65
CA SER A 97 4.34 -26.91 12.54
C SER A 97 3.14 -27.73 12.96
N ASP A 98 2.52 -27.39 14.09
CA ASP A 98 1.34 -28.08 14.62
C ASP A 98 0.11 -27.90 13.70
N ALA A 99 -0.14 -26.68 13.20
CA ALA A 99 -1.21 -26.45 12.25
C ALA A 99 -1.07 -27.31 10.98
N ASN A 100 0.16 -27.43 10.42
CA ASN A 100 0.41 -28.26 9.24
C ASN A 100 0.41 -29.77 9.54
N ARG A 101 0.66 -30.18 10.79
CA ARG A 101 0.54 -31.57 11.21
C ARG A 101 -0.93 -31.99 11.26
N ARG A 102 -1.81 -31.11 11.76
CA ARG A 102 -3.25 -31.37 11.88
C ARG A 102 -4.00 -31.19 10.55
N ILE A 103 -3.63 -30.20 9.75
CA ILE A 103 -4.32 -29.84 8.50
C ILE A 103 -3.30 -29.73 7.37
N ASP A 104 -3.36 -30.65 6.44
CA ASP A 104 -2.45 -30.61 5.30
C ASP A 104 -2.68 -29.39 4.42
N GLY A 105 -1.59 -28.71 4.05
CA GLY A 105 -1.65 -27.53 3.17
C GLY A 105 -2.06 -26.21 3.82
N ILE A 106 -2.30 -26.15 5.16
CA ILE A 106 -2.68 -24.89 5.83
C ILE A 106 -1.59 -23.81 5.71
N GLY A 107 -0.33 -24.21 5.58
CA GLY A 107 0.78 -23.31 5.28
C GLY A 107 1.32 -22.54 6.48
N GLY A 108 1.95 -21.39 6.22
CA GLY A 108 2.67 -20.59 7.22
C GLY A 108 4.18 -20.58 6.98
N HIS A 109 4.90 -19.75 7.74
CA HIS A 109 6.35 -19.57 7.60
C HIS A 109 7.04 -19.61 8.95
N ILE A 110 8.00 -20.51 9.14
CA ILE A 110 8.82 -20.63 10.36
C ILE A 110 10.09 -19.74 10.21
N SER A 111 10.72 -19.80 9.06
CA SER A 111 12.07 -19.31 8.84
C SER A 111 12.23 -17.79 8.86
N THR A 112 11.18 -17.02 8.51
CA THR A 112 11.28 -15.56 8.43
C THR A 112 11.40 -14.93 9.79
N TYR A 113 10.52 -15.30 10.73
CA TYR A 113 10.65 -14.77 12.08
C TYR A 113 11.92 -15.27 12.78
N ALA A 114 12.28 -16.52 12.58
CA ALA A 114 13.54 -17.07 13.12
C ALA A 114 14.76 -16.21 12.71
N SER A 115 14.81 -15.73 11.47
CA SER A 115 15.89 -14.85 11.01
C SER A 115 15.81 -13.44 11.56
N SER A 116 14.63 -12.90 11.82
CA SER A 116 14.41 -11.51 12.21
C SER A 116 14.08 -11.30 13.70
N SER A 117 14.02 -12.37 14.49
CA SER A 117 13.57 -12.31 15.87
C SER A 117 14.30 -11.29 16.73
N THR A 118 15.63 -11.21 16.67
CA THR A 118 16.44 -10.23 17.42
C THR A 118 16.10 -8.80 16.99
N LEU A 119 15.86 -8.58 15.69
CA LEU A 119 15.48 -7.26 15.18
C LEU A 119 14.15 -6.78 15.77
N TYR A 120 13.16 -7.69 15.88
CA TYR A 120 11.87 -7.37 16.50
C TYR A 120 12.00 -7.22 18.01
N GLU A 121 12.66 -8.16 18.70
CA GLU A 121 12.66 -8.20 20.16
C GLU A 121 13.42 -7.01 20.77
N VAL A 122 14.57 -6.61 20.22
CA VAL A 122 15.27 -5.38 20.63
C VAL A 122 14.37 -4.16 20.42
N GLY A 123 13.65 -4.11 19.29
CA GLY A 123 12.68 -3.04 19.01
C GLY A 123 11.54 -2.98 20.03
N PHE A 124 10.90 -4.12 20.31
CA PHE A 124 9.80 -4.20 21.29
C PHE A 124 10.25 -3.89 22.72
N ASN A 125 11.47 -4.29 23.09
CA ASN A 125 11.95 -4.12 24.47
C ASN A 125 12.49 -2.71 24.73
N HIS A 126 12.98 -1.98 23.69
CA HIS A 126 13.73 -0.73 23.94
C HIS A 126 13.32 0.45 23.07
N ILE A 127 12.66 0.24 21.94
CA ILE A 127 12.50 1.27 20.90
C ILE A 127 11.06 1.63 20.63
N PHE A 128 10.19 0.66 20.28
CA PHE A 128 8.87 0.90 19.74
C PHE A 128 7.91 1.44 20.79
N ARG A 129 7.41 2.63 20.57
CA ARG A 129 6.51 3.34 21.50
C ARG A 129 5.05 2.96 21.21
N GLY A 130 4.35 2.48 22.23
CA GLY A 130 2.94 2.14 22.16
C GLY A 130 2.02 3.37 22.10
N LYS A 131 0.73 3.13 21.94
CA LYS A 131 -0.30 4.16 21.76
C LYS A 131 -0.61 4.99 23.03
N ASP A 132 -0.15 4.54 24.21
CA ASP A 132 -0.31 5.26 25.48
C ASP A 132 0.92 6.12 25.83
N SER A 133 1.91 6.18 24.92
CA SER A 133 3.03 7.11 25.03
C SER A 133 2.59 8.54 24.70
N ASN A 134 3.48 9.51 24.97
CA ASN A 134 3.25 10.88 24.51
C ASN A 134 3.13 10.92 22.97
N GLY A 135 2.13 11.64 22.46
CA GLY A 135 1.82 11.71 21.04
C GLY A 135 0.93 10.55 20.59
N ILE A 136 1.15 10.07 19.37
CA ILE A 136 0.35 9.00 18.73
C ILE A 136 1.02 7.62 18.77
N GLY A 137 2.18 7.49 19.42
CA GLY A 137 3.01 6.29 19.39
C GLY A 137 3.72 6.10 18.04
N ASP A 138 4.34 4.93 17.85
CA ASP A 138 5.04 4.56 16.64
C ASP A 138 4.17 3.67 15.75
N ALA A 139 4.50 3.62 14.44
CA ALA A 139 3.85 2.73 13.50
C ALA A 139 4.80 1.59 13.09
N LEU A 140 4.31 0.35 13.08
CA LEU A 140 5.08 -0.83 12.71
C LEU A 140 4.51 -1.48 11.45
N TYR A 141 5.24 -1.43 10.35
CA TYR A 141 5.00 -2.23 9.16
C TYR A 141 5.74 -3.56 9.32
N ILE A 142 5.02 -4.56 9.82
CA ILE A 142 5.56 -5.88 10.08
C ILE A 142 5.69 -6.67 8.79
N GLN A 143 6.84 -7.26 8.51
CA GLN A 143 6.98 -8.16 7.36
C GLN A 143 5.96 -9.31 7.47
N GLY A 144 5.10 -9.47 6.46
CA GLY A 144 3.96 -10.40 6.55
C GLY A 144 4.32 -11.82 6.95
N HIS A 145 5.43 -12.35 6.42
CA HIS A 145 5.93 -13.69 6.75
C HIS A 145 6.45 -13.83 8.20
N GLY A 146 6.67 -12.71 8.90
CA GLY A 146 7.07 -12.68 10.33
C GLY A 146 5.89 -12.73 11.30
N SER A 147 4.64 -12.67 10.83
CA SER A 147 3.45 -12.65 11.70
C SER A 147 3.36 -13.76 12.76
N PRO A 148 3.84 -15.01 12.52
CA PRO A 148 3.83 -16.04 13.56
C PRO A 148 4.57 -15.63 14.84
N GLY A 149 5.69 -14.93 14.73
CA GLY A 149 6.42 -14.45 15.89
C GLY A 149 5.69 -13.34 16.64
N ILE A 150 5.00 -12.46 15.92
CA ILE A 150 4.20 -11.41 16.54
C ILE A 150 3.01 -12.01 17.31
N TYR A 151 2.37 -13.05 16.77
CA TYR A 151 1.34 -13.79 17.49
C TYR A 151 1.89 -14.51 18.72
N ALA A 152 3.06 -15.16 18.59
CA ALA A 152 3.72 -15.83 19.71
C ALA A 152 4.08 -14.84 20.82
N ARG A 153 4.56 -13.62 20.46
CA ARG A 153 4.81 -12.56 21.44
C ARG A 153 3.53 -12.09 22.10
N ALA A 154 2.47 -11.85 21.33
CA ALA A 154 1.18 -11.43 21.87
C ALA A 154 0.54 -12.50 22.79
N PHE A 155 0.85 -13.76 22.55
CA PHE A 155 0.48 -14.86 23.46
C PHE A 155 1.22 -14.76 24.80
N LEU A 156 2.53 -14.54 24.82
CA LEU A 156 3.27 -14.30 26.07
C LEU A 156 2.78 -13.04 26.80
N GLU A 157 2.38 -12.00 26.04
CA GLU A 157 1.79 -10.77 26.59
C GLU A 157 0.37 -10.96 27.14
N GLY A 158 -0.24 -12.16 27.04
CA GLY A 158 -1.61 -12.44 27.48
C GLY A 158 -2.70 -11.83 26.58
N ARG A 159 -2.36 -11.32 25.40
CA ARG A 159 -3.28 -10.69 24.45
C ARG A 159 -3.93 -11.70 23.49
N LEU A 160 -3.32 -12.83 23.29
CA LEU A 160 -3.84 -13.97 22.55
C LEU A 160 -3.84 -15.20 23.45
N ASN A 161 -4.74 -16.12 23.21
CA ASN A 161 -4.86 -17.34 23.96
C ASN A 161 -4.37 -18.57 23.17
N ARG A 162 -4.26 -19.71 23.86
CA ARG A 162 -3.79 -20.96 23.28
C ARG A 162 -4.68 -21.48 22.16
N GLU A 163 -5.99 -21.33 22.27
CA GLU A 163 -6.93 -21.76 21.24
C GLU A 163 -6.73 -20.98 19.94
N GLN A 164 -6.48 -19.67 20.03
CA GLN A 164 -6.18 -18.83 18.86
C GLN A 164 -4.89 -19.29 18.17
N LEU A 165 -3.81 -19.59 18.93
CA LEU A 165 -2.57 -20.11 18.34
C LEU A 165 -2.80 -21.48 17.68
N THR A 166 -3.55 -22.36 18.34
CA THR A 166 -3.91 -23.68 17.81
C THR A 166 -4.69 -23.56 16.50
N ASN A 167 -5.57 -22.56 16.38
CA ASN A 167 -6.38 -22.29 15.21
C ASN A 167 -5.70 -21.32 14.22
N PHE A 168 -4.37 -21.30 14.18
CA PHE A 168 -3.63 -20.50 13.20
C PHE A 168 -4.09 -20.77 11.76
N ARG A 169 -4.45 -19.70 11.02
CA ARG A 169 -5.02 -19.75 9.65
C ARG A 169 -6.38 -20.44 9.54
N GLN A 170 -7.15 -20.53 10.62
CA GLN A 170 -8.49 -21.08 10.65
C GLN A 170 -9.50 -20.03 11.10
N GLU A 171 -9.58 -18.91 10.39
CA GLU A 171 -10.35 -17.72 10.76
C GLU A 171 -11.80 -17.72 10.26
N ALA A 172 -12.16 -18.63 9.33
CA ALA A 172 -13.47 -18.58 8.67
C ALA A 172 -14.64 -18.94 9.57
N PHE A 173 -14.47 -19.91 10.50
CA PHE A 173 -15.52 -20.42 11.38
C PHE A 173 -15.05 -20.64 12.82
N SER A 174 -13.85 -20.23 13.17
CA SER A 174 -13.26 -20.30 14.50
C SER A 174 -12.64 -18.96 14.88
N ASP A 175 -12.32 -18.79 16.16
CA ASP A 175 -11.53 -17.65 16.65
C ASP A 175 -10.04 -17.90 16.35
N GLY A 176 -9.71 -18.02 15.05
CA GLY A 176 -8.37 -18.30 14.56
C GLY A 176 -7.63 -17.04 14.12
N LEU A 177 -6.31 -17.17 13.99
CA LEU A 177 -5.44 -16.09 13.60
C LEU A 177 -5.37 -15.94 12.08
N SER A 178 -5.31 -14.71 11.58
CA SER A 178 -5.12 -14.44 10.16
C SER A 178 -3.75 -14.92 9.66
N SER A 179 -3.68 -15.23 8.36
CA SER A 179 -2.45 -15.73 7.74
C SER A 179 -1.30 -14.73 7.77
N TYR A 180 -1.62 -13.44 7.69
CA TYR A 180 -0.71 -12.30 7.62
C TYR A 180 -1.33 -11.09 8.30
N PRO A 181 -0.64 -9.94 8.40
CA PRO A 181 -1.24 -8.70 8.87
C PRO A 181 -2.44 -8.28 8.02
N HIS A 182 -3.65 -8.44 8.53
CA HIS A 182 -4.90 -8.09 7.88
C HIS A 182 -5.80 -7.29 8.83
N PRO A 183 -5.81 -5.95 8.75
CA PRO A 183 -6.67 -5.10 9.58
C PRO A 183 -8.16 -5.40 9.43
N ARG A 184 -8.58 -5.93 8.28
CA ARG A 184 -9.98 -6.33 8.03
C ARG A 184 -10.37 -7.57 8.83
N LEU A 185 -9.45 -8.51 9.00
CA LEU A 185 -9.71 -9.80 9.66
C LEU A 185 -9.44 -9.76 11.16
N MET A 186 -8.44 -8.98 11.60
CA MET A 186 -8.11 -8.75 13.01
C MET A 186 -8.10 -7.23 13.31
N PRO A 187 -9.29 -6.59 13.41
CA PRO A 187 -9.45 -5.14 13.35
C PRO A 187 -8.96 -4.35 14.56
N GLU A 188 -8.69 -5.00 15.69
CA GLU A 188 -8.14 -4.39 16.90
C GLU A 188 -6.65 -4.67 17.06
N PHE A 189 -6.11 -5.60 16.27
CA PHE A 189 -4.74 -6.07 16.37
C PHE A 189 -3.85 -5.45 15.28
N TRP A 190 -4.15 -5.71 13.99
CA TRP A 190 -3.32 -5.26 12.89
C TRP A 190 -3.67 -3.84 12.41
N GLU A 191 -2.64 -2.99 12.21
CA GLU A 191 -2.83 -1.64 11.66
C GLU A 191 -2.63 -1.57 10.15
N TYR A 192 -1.63 -2.29 9.63
CA TYR A 192 -1.18 -2.17 8.24
C TYR A 192 -1.12 -3.54 7.57
N PRO A 193 -1.76 -3.70 6.41
CA PRO A 193 -1.60 -4.91 5.60
C PRO A 193 -0.25 -4.86 4.87
N THR A 194 0.55 -5.93 4.98
CA THR A 194 1.92 -5.98 4.45
C THR A 194 2.21 -7.23 3.65
N VAL A 195 1.17 -7.94 3.21
CA VAL A 195 1.35 -9.22 2.50
C VAL A 195 1.75 -9.05 1.04
N SER A 196 1.29 -7.98 0.37
CA SER A 196 1.71 -7.67 -1.00
C SER A 196 3.14 -7.14 -0.98
N MET A 197 4.05 -7.92 -1.55
CA MET A 197 5.48 -7.61 -1.56
C MET A 197 5.74 -6.28 -2.29
N GLY A 198 6.63 -5.45 -1.74
CA GLY A 198 6.97 -4.12 -2.25
C GLY A 198 5.99 -3.01 -1.86
N LEU A 199 4.72 -3.32 -1.57
CA LEU A 199 3.74 -2.31 -1.18
C LEU A 199 3.92 -1.84 0.27
N GLY A 200 4.40 -2.70 1.16
CA GLY A 200 4.73 -2.31 2.54
C GLY A 200 5.74 -1.16 2.61
N PRO A 201 6.90 -1.26 1.95
CA PRO A 201 7.90 -0.19 1.87
C PRO A 201 7.35 1.13 1.35
N LEU A 202 6.64 1.10 0.22
CA LEU A 202 6.03 2.28 -0.37
C LEU A 202 5.00 2.92 0.57
N SER A 203 4.13 2.09 1.16
CA SER A 203 3.12 2.56 2.12
C SER A 203 3.76 3.21 3.35
N ALA A 204 4.84 2.64 3.88
CA ALA A 204 5.55 3.20 5.03
C ALA A 204 6.17 4.57 4.72
N VAL A 205 6.79 4.74 3.54
CA VAL A 205 7.36 6.01 3.09
C VAL A 205 6.27 7.09 2.95
N MET A 206 5.18 6.76 2.24
CA MET A 206 4.11 7.74 2.03
C MET A 206 3.34 8.03 3.33
N HIS A 207 3.27 7.09 4.25
CA HIS A 207 2.73 7.30 5.58
C HIS A 207 3.63 8.23 6.43
N ALA A 208 4.95 8.05 6.39
CA ALA A 208 5.88 8.95 7.07
C ALA A 208 5.76 10.39 6.53
N ARG A 209 5.64 10.53 5.21
CA ARG A 209 5.37 11.83 4.56
C ARG A 209 4.02 12.39 4.99
N PHE A 210 2.98 11.56 5.08
CA PHE A 210 1.66 11.97 5.53
C PHE A 210 1.66 12.42 7.01
N TRP A 211 2.43 11.78 7.89
CA TRP A 211 2.58 12.26 9.28
C TRP A 211 3.25 13.64 9.35
N LYS A 212 4.27 13.90 8.52
CA LYS A 212 4.84 15.27 8.39
C LYS A 212 3.80 16.27 7.87
N TYR A 213 2.96 15.86 6.92
CA TYR A 213 1.90 16.70 6.37
C TYR A 213 0.87 17.10 7.44
N ILE A 214 0.34 16.15 8.22
CA ILE A 214 -0.66 16.47 9.26
C ILE A 214 -0.05 17.25 10.41
N HIS A 215 1.23 17.01 10.75
CA HIS A 215 1.99 17.79 11.72
C HIS A 215 2.16 19.24 11.25
N ASN A 216 2.68 19.48 10.07
CA ASN A 216 2.94 20.79 9.50
C ASN A 216 1.66 21.60 9.29
N ARG A 217 0.52 20.96 9.17
CA ARG A 217 -0.81 21.59 9.14
C ARG A 217 -1.41 21.84 10.53
N GLY A 218 -0.74 21.40 11.57
CA GLY A 218 -1.22 21.57 12.96
C GLY A 218 -2.43 20.71 13.31
N LEU A 219 -2.67 19.61 12.58
CA LEU A 219 -3.81 18.72 12.82
C LEU A 219 -3.55 17.76 13.99
N VAL A 220 -2.31 17.30 14.13
CA VAL A 220 -1.84 16.44 15.21
C VAL A 220 -0.32 16.55 15.36
N ASP A 221 0.19 16.45 16.57
CA ASP A 221 1.62 16.43 16.82
C ASP A 221 2.17 15.00 16.59
N THR A 222 3.03 14.86 15.58
CA THR A 222 3.74 13.61 15.25
C THR A 222 5.25 13.73 15.42
N SER A 223 5.74 14.81 16.07
CA SER A 223 7.17 15.11 16.16
C SER A 223 8.00 14.01 16.83
N GLU A 224 7.41 13.29 17.79
CA GLU A 224 8.06 12.22 18.52
C GLU A 224 7.80 10.83 17.94
N SER A 225 6.99 10.73 16.88
CA SER A 225 6.52 9.44 16.35
C SER A 225 7.36 9.00 15.15
N THR A 226 7.72 7.72 15.13
CA THR A 226 8.56 7.11 14.09
C THR A 226 7.81 5.97 13.41
N ILE A 227 8.01 5.81 12.12
CA ILE A 227 7.54 4.67 11.35
C ILE A 227 8.70 3.69 11.18
N PHE A 228 8.51 2.47 11.62
CA PHE A 228 9.44 1.36 11.43
C PHE A 228 8.89 0.40 10.39
N ALA A 229 9.67 0.15 9.33
CA ALA A 229 9.29 -0.77 8.26
C ALA A 229 10.24 -1.96 8.18
N PHE A 230 9.73 -3.16 8.41
CA PHE A 230 10.49 -4.40 8.30
C PHE A 230 10.35 -5.01 6.91
N LEU A 231 11.45 -5.17 6.23
CA LEU A 231 11.54 -5.60 4.84
C LEU A 231 12.43 -6.84 4.71
N GLY A 232 12.14 -7.67 3.71
CA GLY A 232 13.08 -8.71 3.27
C GLY A 232 14.01 -8.17 2.20
N ASP A 233 15.24 -8.67 2.15
CA ASP A 233 16.20 -8.34 1.08
C ASP A 233 15.70 -8.77 -0.31
N GLY A 234 15.00 -9.89 -0.42
CA GLY A 234 14.36 -10.32 -1.66
C GLY A 234 13.16 -9.45 -2.07
N GLU A 235 12.49 -8.80 -1.12
CA GLU A 235 11.40 -7.85 -1.39
C GLU A 235 11.90 -6.59 -2.11
N MET A 236 13.18 -6.28 -1.98
CA MET A 236 13.82 -5.15 -2.67
C MET A 236 14.01 -5.39 -4.19
N ASP A 237 13.57 -6.52 -4.73
CA ASP A 237 13.44 -6.72 -6.18
C ASP A 237 12.18 -6.02 -6.75
N GLU A 238 11.19 -5.67 -5.91
CA GLU A 238 9.95 -5.01 -6.33
C GLU A 238 10.22 -3.54 -6.69
N PRO A 239 9.73 -3.08 -7.88
CA PRO A 239 9.96 -1.71 -8.34
C PRO A 239 9.44 -0.65 -7.37
N GLU A 240 8.31 -0.89 -6.69
CA GLU A 240 7.70 0.00 -5.72
C GLU A 240 8.59 0.20 -4.49
N ALA A 241 9.26 -0.88 -4.02
CA ALA A 241 10.19 -0.81 -2.90
C ALA A 241 11.40 0.07 -3.23
N ILE A 242 11.98 -0.09 -4.43
CA ILE A 242 13.11 0.72 -4.91
C ILE A 242 12.70 2.18 -5.15
N ALA A 243 11.55 2.42 -5.78
CA ALA A 243 11.08 3.78 -6.06
C ALA A 243 10.81 4.58 -4.77
N ALA A 244 10.35 3.92 -3.71
CA ALA A 244 10.08 4.53 -2.41
C ALA A 244 11.33 5.18 -1.79
N ILE A 245 12.51 4.59 -2.00
CA ILE A 245 13.79 5.08 -1.46
C ILE A 245 14.06 6.54 -1.91
N ALA A 246 13.85 6.84 -3.19
CA ALA A 246 14.08 8.18 -3.73
C ALA A 246 13.15 9.23 -3.13
N VAL A 247 11.88 8.86 -2.87
CA VAL A 247 10.89 9.77 -2.27
C VAL A 247 11.31 10.16 -0.85
N ALA A 248 11.62 9.18 -0.01
CA ALA A 248 11.96 9.43 1.38
C ALA A 248 13.22 10.29 1.53
N GLY A 249 14.26 10.03 0.71
CA GLY A 249 15.48 10.84 0.71
C GLY A 249 15.22 12.29 0.27
N ARG A 250 14.45 12.50 -0.81
CA ARG A 250 14.08 13.83 -1.31
C ARG A 250 13.29 14.63 -0.27
N GLU A 251 12.34 14.00 0.40
CA GLU A 251 11.50 14.63 1.43
C GLU A 251 12.20 14.73 2.80
N LYS A 252 13.38 14.13 2.96
CA LYS A 252 14.14 14.05 4.22
C LYS A 252 13.27 13.56 5.39
N LEU A 253 12.69 12.39 5.22
CA LEU A 253 11.76 11.80 6.20
C LEU A 253 12.52 11.25 7.42
N ASP A 254 12.95 12.12 8.34
CA ASP A 254 13.66 11.76 9.58
C ASP A 254 12.81 10.95 10.57
N ASN A 255 11.52 10.81 10.30
CA ASN A 255 10.58 9.97 11.05
C ASN A 255 10.38 8.57 10.44
N LEU A 256 11.32 8.10 9.59
CA LEU A 256 11.25 6.80 8.93
C LEU A 256 12.54 5.99 9.14
N ILE A 257 12.39 4.78 9.67
CA ILE A 257 13.47 3.80 9.82
C ILE A 257 13.05 2.51 9.13
N THR A 258 13.79 2.09 8.10
CA THR A 258 13.61 0.79 7.46
C THR A 258 14.62 -0.21 7.98
N ILE A 259 14.16 -1.42 8.29
CA ILE A 259 14.98 -2.53 8.78
C ILE A 259 14.92 -3.63 7.73
N VAL A 260 16.00 -3.80 6.98
CA VAL A 260 16.10 -4.84 5.96
C VAL A 260 16.73 -6.09 6.56
N ASN A 261 15.92 -7.14 6.67
CA ASN A 261 16.35 -8.46 7.09
C ASN A 261 17.10 -9.15 5.94
N CYS A 262 18.42 -8.96 5.89
CA CYS A 262 19.30 -9.48 4.85
C CYS A 262 19.71 -10.91 5.19
N ASN A 263 18.82 -11.87 4.99
CA ASN A 263 19.13 -13.30 5.17
C ASN A 263 19.69 -13.95 3.89
N LEU A 264 19.90 -13.17 2.84
CA LEU A 264 20.52 -13.48 1.55
C LEU A 264 19.74 -14.47 0.67
N GLN A 265 18.51 -14.86 1.04
CA GLN A 265 17.77 -15.93 0.38
C GLN A 265 16.38 -15.52 -0.07
N ARG A 266 16.05 -15.84 -1.32
CA ARG A 266 14.68 -15.87 -1.85
C ARG A 266 14.03 -17.24 -1.61
N LEU A 267 12.98 -17.54 -2.35
CA LEU A 267 12.26 -18.83 -2.30
C LEU A 267 13.13 -19.97 -2.82
N ASP A 268 13.82 -19.77 -3.94
CA ASP A 268 14.51 -20.81 -4.70
C ASP A 268 16.03 -20.76 -4.56
N GLY A 269 16.59 -19.72 -3.96
CA GLY A 269 18.02 -19.56 -3.86
C GLY A 269 18.46 -18.21 -3.31
N PRO A 270 19.74 -17.83 -3.50
CA PRO A 270 20.25 -16.55 -3.02
C PRO A 270 19.61 -15.35 -3.74
N VAL A 271 19.50 -14.20 -3.04
CA VAL A 271 19.03 -12.95 -3.64
C VAL A 271 20.02 -12.46 -4.69
N ARG A 272 21.31 -12.45 -4.35
CA ARG A 272 22.41 -12.05 -5.24
C ARG A 272 23.57 -13.07 -5.12
N GLY A 273 23.45 -14.22 -5.79
CA GLY A 273 24.43 -15.30 -5.65
C GLY A 273 25.88 -14.90 -5.95
N ASN A 274 26.11 -14.09 -6.98
CA ASN A 274 27.44 -13.69 -7.46
C ASN A 274 27.89 -12.30 -6.99
N SER A 275 27.12 -11.65 -6.12
CA SER A 275 27.44 -10.30 -5.60
C SER A 275 26.99 -10.17 -4.15
N LYS A 276 26.82 -8.95 -3.65
CA LYS A 276 26.39 -8.66 -2.29
C LYS A 276 25.17 -7.74 -2.30
N ILE A 277 24.03 -8.24 -1.90
CA ILE A 277 22.78 -7.46 -1.82
C ILE A 277 22.92 -6.30 -0.82
N ILE A 278 23.61 -6.51 0.30
CA ILE A 278 23.80 -5.47 1.32
C ILE A 278 24.58 -4.28 0.76
N GLN A 279 25.63 -4.53 -0.02
CA GLN A 279 26.40 -3.47 -0.66
C GLN A 279 25.61 -2.78 -1.79
N GLU A 280 24.76 -3.50 -2.52
CA GLU A 280 23.87 -2.94 -3.52
C GLU A 280 22.85 -2.00 -2.86
N LEU A 281 22.19 -2.46 -1.81
CA LEU A 281 21.20 -1.66 -1.07
C LEU A 281 21.85 -0.45 -0.37
N GLU A 282 23.03 -0.61 0.24
CA GLU A 282 23.76 0.53 0.81
C GLU A 282 23.96 1.62 -0.25
N GLY A 283 24.39 1.25 -1.45
CA GLY A 283 24.60 2.19 -2.55
C GLY A 283 23.32 2.92 -2.96
N LEU A 284 22.20 2.20 -3.05
CA LEU A 284 20.89 2.76 -3.39
C LEU A 284 20.39 3.75 -2.32
N TYR A 285 20.38 3.35 -1.06
CA TYR A 285 19.92 4.19 0.05
C TYR A 285 20.78 5.44 0.22
N ARG A 286 22.14 5.29 0.28
CA ARG A 286 23.05 6.44 0.39
C ARG A 286 22.96 7.36 -0.80
N GLY A 287 22.87 6.83 -2.03
CA GLY A 287 22.69 7.61 -3.25
C GLY A 287 21.42 8.44 -3.27
N ALA A 288 20.39 7.99 -2.59
CA ALA A 288 19.13 8.73 -2.40
C ALA A 288 19.16 9.71 -1.20
N GLY A 289 20.23 9.76 -0.41
CA GLY A 289 20.37 10.70 0.70
C GLY A 289 19.95 10.18 2.07
N TRP A 290 19.82 8.87 2.23
CA TRP A 290 19.56 8.21 3.51
C TRP A 290 20.84 8.02 4.32
N ASP A 291 20.71 7.92 5.64
CA ASP A 291 21.70 7.33 6.50
C ASP A 291 21.55 5.81 6.50
N VAL A 292 22.68 5.08 6.45
CA VAL A 292 22.68 3.61 6.40
C VAL A 292 23.55 3.04 7.49
N PHE A 293 22.97 2.15 8.30
CA PHE A 293 23.71 1.38 9.33
C PHE A 293 23.72 -0.10 8.94
N LYS A 294 24.92 -0.61 8.70
CA LYS A 294 25.15 -2.05 8.46
C LYS A 294 25.38 -2.77 9.77
N VAL A 295 24.67 -3.87 9.99
CA VAL A 295 24.78 -4.76 11.16
C VAL A 295 25.15 -6.16 10.65
N LEU A 296 26.43 -6.40 10.40
CA LEU A 296 26.91 -7.55 9.65
C LEU A 296 27.46 -8.67 10.56
N TRP A 297 28.22 -8.29 11.56
CA TRP A 297 29.03 -9.19 12.40
C TRP A 297 28.67 -9.01 13.86
N ASP A 298 28.54 -10.13 14.58
CA ASP A 298 28.26 -10.13 16.02
C ASP A 298 29.49 -9.71 16.87
N SER A 299 29.30 -9.53 18.15
CA SER A 299 30.35 -9.09 19.08
C SER A 299 31.55 -10.06 19.17
N ASN A 300 31.37 -11.34 18.81
CA ASN A 300 32.49 -12.29 18.80
C ASN A 300 33.52 -11.98 17.70
N TRP A 301 33.15 -11.27 16.63
CA TRP A 301 34.03 -10.82 15.57
C TRP A 301 34.90 -9.62 15.97
N ASP A 302 34.51 -8.85 16.99
CA ASP A 302 35.19 -7.60 17.35
C ASP A 302 36.69 -7.81 17.64
N ARG A 303 37.04 -8.91 18.33
CA ARG A 303 38.43 -9.28 18.58
C ARG A 303 39.21 -9.54 17.30
N LEU A 304 38.58 -10.17 16.30
CA LEU A 304 39.22 -10.47 15.02
C LEU A 304 39.48 -9.20 14.23
N PHE A 305 38.52 -8.30 14.16
CA PHE A 305 38.69 -6.99 13.52
C PHE A 305 39.71 -6.13 14.25
N ALA A 306 39.78 -6.18 15.57
CA ALA A 306 40.76 -5.46 16.35
C ALA A 306 42.22 -5.97 16.13
N SER A 307 42.36 -7.23 15.66
CA SER A 307 43.69 -7.83 15.37
C SER A 307 44.01 -7.84 13.86
N ASP A 308 43.16 -7.31 13.00
CA ASP A 308 43.34 -7.27 11.54
C ASP A 308 44.11 -6.02 11.13
N TYR A 309 45.40 -5.96 11.47
CA TYR A 309 46.24 -4.79 11.26
C TYR A 309 46.57 -4.48 9.80
N ASP A 310 46.62 -5.50 8.94
CA ASP A 310 46.94 -5.38 7.51
C ASP A 310 45.70 -5.47 6.59
N GLY A 311 44.50 -5.58 7.15
CA GLY A 311 43.24 -5.67 6.42
C GLY A 311 43.00 -6.99 5.71
N ALA A 312 43.77 -8.04 6.05
CA ALA A 312 43.65 -9.35 5.39
C ALA A 312 42.24 -9.96 5.60
N LEU A 313 41.71 -9.86 6.81
CA LEU A 313 40.35 -10.35 7.13
C LEU A 313 39.27 -9.50 6.40
N LEU A 314 39.43 -8.18 6.47
CA LEU A 314 38.49 -7.28 5.76
C LEU A 314 38.44 -7.60 4.26
N ASN A 315 39.62 -7.69 3.62
CA ASN A 315 39.67 -7.99 2.18
C ASN A 315 39.10 -9.37 1.85
N ARG A 316 39.29 -10.36 2.73
CA ARG A 316 38.71 -11.71 2.58
C ARG A 316 37.17 -11.61 2.61
N LEU A 317 36.59 -10.92 3.61
CA LEU A 317 35.15 -10.75 3.76
C LEU A 317 34.54 -9.92 2.63
N GLU A 318 35.30 -8.95 2.10
CA GLU A 318 34.86 -8.20 0.89
C GLU A 318 34.81 -9.09 -0.37
N ALA A 319 35.69 -10.05 -0.50
CA ALA A 319 35.76 -10.93 -1.67
C ALA A 319 34.69 -12.04 -1.67
N ILE A 320 34.21 -12.49 -0.51
CA ILE A 320 33.20 -13.55 -0.38
C ILE A 320 31.86 -13.07 -0.92
N THR A 321 31.22 -13.82 -1.82
CA THR A 321 29.89 -13.51 -2.37
C THR A 321 28.76 -13.93 -1.43
N ASP A 322 27.53 -13.44 -1.66
CA ASP A 322 26.37 -13.87 -0.87
C ASP A 322 26.09 -15.39 -0.99
N GLY A 323 26.32 -15.97 -2.17
CA GLY A 323 26.19 -17.41 -2.37
C GLY A 323 27.20 -18.20 -1.54
N ASP A 324 28.46 -17.71 -1.41
CA ASP A 324 29.47 -18.32 -0.55
C ASP A 324 29.15 -18.10 0.92
N PHE A 325 28.69 -16.92 1.34
CA PHE A 325 28.25 -16.71 2.72
C PHE A 325 27.11 -17.64 3.13
N GLN A 326 26.15 -17.88 2.24
CA GLN A 326 25.09 -18.86 2.48
C GLN A 326 25.67 -20.26 2.67
N ARG A 327 26.55 -20.71 1.78
CA ARG A 327 27.20 -22.01 1.84
C ARG A 327 28.04 -22.14 3.11
N MET A 328 28.87 -21.14 3.44
CA MET A 328 29.72 -21.14 4.63
C MET A 328 28.93 -21.25 5.93
N SER A 329 27.68 -20.80 5.96
CA SER A 329 26.79 -20.97 7.13
C SER A 329 26.36 -22.43 7.35
N THR A 330 26.60 -23.33 6.39
CA THR A 330 26.28 -24.76 6.50
C THR A 330 27.49 -25.66 6.69
N LEU A 331 28.71 -25.10 6.75
CA LEU A 331 29.96 -25.86 6.90
C LEU A 331 30.20 -26.35 8.32
N SER A 332 31.03 -27.41 8.44
CA SER A 332 31.62 -27.79 9.72
C SER A 332 32.57 -26.68 10.21
N VAL A 333 32.85 -26.64 11.50
CA VAL A 333 33.79 -25.67 12.08
C VAL A 333 35.17 -25.76 11.41
N SER A 334 35.62 -26.99 11.13
CA SER A 334 36.91 -27.25 10.46
C SER A 334 36.93 -26.68 9.03
N ASP A 335 35.87 -26.96 8.23
CA ASP A 335 35.82 -26.52 6.85
C ASP A 335 35.63 -24.98 6.78
N PHE A 336 34.83 -24.41 7.69
CA PHE A 336 34.67 -22.95 7.83
C PHE A 336 36.00 -22.27 8.16
N ARG A 337 36.83 -22.87 9.09
CA ARG A 337 38.16 -22.40 9.43
C ARG A 337 39.05 -22.38 8.21
N GLU A 338 39.14 -23.49 7.49
CA GLU A 338 39.97 -23.60 6.28
C GLU A 338 39.57 -22.56 5.24
N GLU A 339 38.29 -22.41 4.97
CA GLU A 339 37.81 -21.50 3.92
C GLU A 339 38.01 -20.02 4.28
N LEU A 340 37.78 -19.65 5.52
CA LEU A 340 37.90 -18.24 5.93
C LEU A 340 39.38 -17.80 6.04
N PHE A 341 40.26 -18.65 6.59
CA PHE A 341 41.58 -18.24 7.01
C PHE A 341 42.75 -18.74 6.15
N SER A 342 42.56 -19.70 5.23
CA SER A 342 43.62 -20.23 4.42
C SER A 342 44.12 -19.26 3.35
N GLY A 343 45.42 -19.46 2.95
CA GLY A 343 46.01 -18.79 1.79
C GLY A 343 46.52 -17.36 2.03
N HIS A 344 46.60 -16.91 3.29
CA HIS A 344 47.21 -15.62 3.68
C HIS A 344 47.85 -15.77 5.07
N SER A 345 49.14 -15.40 5.19
CA SER A 345 49.91 -15.61 6.41
C SER A 345 49.28 -14.96 7.65
N SER A 346 48.71 -13.75 7.53
CA SER A 346 48.08 -13.05 8.63
C SER A 346 46.77 -13.72 9.05
N LEU A 347 45.99 -14.25 8.11
CA LEU A 347 44.80 -15.02 8.41
C LEU A 347 45.08 -16.35 9.07
N GLU A 348 46.13 -17.06 8.63
CA GLU A 348 46.59 -18.31 9.23
C GLU A 348 47.10 -18.09 10.66
N ALA A 349 47.82 -16.98 10.90
CA ALA A 349 48.25 -16.59 12.24
C ALA A 349 47.04 -16.25 13.14
N MET A 350 46.06 -15.52 12.63
CA MET A 350 44.80 -15.21 13.32
C MET A 350 44.06 -16.50 13.69
N SER A 351 43.94 -17.43 12.74
CA SER A 351 43.31 -18.73 12.94
C SER A 351 43.94 -19.57 14.04
N ALA A 352 45.28 -19.54 14.14
CA ALA A 352 46.02 -20.25 15.19
C ALA A 352 45.72 -19.72 16.61
N GLY A 353 45.25 -18.48 16.73
CA GLY A 353 44.84 -17.83 17.98
C GLY A 353 43.39 -18.08 18.40
N ILE A 354 42.58 -18.83 17.63
CA ILE A 354 41.14 -19.06 17.87
C ILE A 354 40.86 -20.53 18.05
N THR A 355 40.20 -20.92 19.14
CA THR A 355 39.74 -22.27 19.37
C THR A 355 38.50 -22.62 18.49
N ASP A 356 38.23 -23.90 18.30
CA ASP A 356 37.03 -24.33 17.56
C ASP A 356 35.74 -23.93 18.29
N GLU A 357 35.76 -23.87 19.61
CA GLU A 357 34.64 -23.38 20.41
C GLU A 357 34.38 -21.91 20.16
N GLU A 358 35.38 -21.04 20.13
CA GLU A 358 35.24 -19.61 19.82
C GLU A 358 34.81 -19.41 18.38
N LEU A 359 35.37 -20.16 17.43
CA LEU A 359 35.00 -20.08 16.03
C LEU A 359 33.52 -20.50 15.80
N SER A 360 33.06 -21.52 16.55
CA SER A 360 31.65 -21.98 16.49
C SER A 360 30.66 -20.96 17.05
N LYS A 361 31.13 -19.92 17.76
CA LYS A 361 30.30 -18.83 18.31
C LYS A 361 30.17 -17.61 17.39
N LEU A 362 30.96 -17.54 16.32
CA LEU A 362 30.84 -16.44 15.35
C LEU A 362 29.45 -16.45 14.68
N ARG A 363 28.78 -15.33 14.71
CA ARG A 363 27.39 -15.17 14.16
C ARG A 363 27.29 -13.93 13.28
N ARG A 364 26.15 -13.80 12.59
CA ARG A 364 25.77 -12.60 11.88
C ARG A 364 25.26 -11.54 12.85
N GLY A 365 25.55 -10.27 12.57
CA GLY A 365 25.26 -9.15 13.47
C GLY A 365 23.78 -8.95 13.75
N GLY A 366 22.91 -9.29 12.80
CA GLY A 366 21.46 -9.22 12.98
C GLY A 366 20.88 -10.18 14.05
N HIS A 367 21.71 -11.10 14.57
CA HIS A 367 21.36 -11.97 15.70
C HIS A 367 21.97 -11.51 17.04
N ASP A 368 22.70 -10.40 17.05
CA ASP A 368 23.32 -9.85 18.25
C ASP A 368 22.51 -8.65 18.77
N PRO A 369 21.85 -8.75 19.93
CA PRO A 369 21.05 -7.66 20.47
C PRO A 369 21.86 -6.37 20.72
N ILE A 370 23.16 -6.48 21.06
CA ILE A 370 24.01 -5.33 21.33
C ILE A 370 24.26 -4.55 20.02
N LYS A 371 24.58 -5.25 18.93
CA LYS A 371 24.81 -4.65 17.62
C LYS A 371 23.53 -4.05 17.03
N VAL A 372 22.41 -4.75 17.19
CA VAL A 372 21.08 -4.27 16.75
C VAL A 372 20.65 -3.04 17.53
N TRP A 373 20.83 -3.04 18.85
CA TRP A 373 20.56 -1.88 19.70
C TRP A 373 21.38 -0.66 19.28
N ALA A 374 22.68 -0.84 19.07
CA ALA A 374 23.56 0.27 18.65
C ALA A 374 23.04 0.92 17.35
N ALA A 375 22.61 0.11 16.38
CA ALA A 375 22.04 0.62 15.12
C ALA A 375 20.71 1.35 15.32
N TYR A 376 19.78 0.80 16.10
CA TYR A 376 18.51 1.46 16.42
C TYR A 376 18.71 2.78 17.17
N ASN A 377 19.57 2.78 18.17
CA ASN A 377 19.86 3.98 18.95
C ASN A 377 20.45 5.08 18.07
N ALA A 378 21.41 4.75 17.20
CA ALA A 378 21.96 5.72 16.24
C ALA A 378 20.90 6.19 15.23
N ALA A 379 20.05 5.30 14.75
CA ALA A 379 18.99 5.62 13.81
C ALA A 379 17.98 6.66 14.34
N LYS A 380 17.63 6.57 15.61
CA LYS A 380 16.70 7.53 16.27
C LYS A 380 17.26 8.95 16.38
N HIS A 381 18.56 9.14 16.23
CA HIS A 381 19.21 10.46 16.32
C HIS A 381 19.58 11.04 14.94
N SER A 382 19.19 10.38 13.86
CA SER A 382 19.40 10.87 12.50
C SER A 382 18.38 11.96 12.13
N ASP A 383 18.83 12.95 11.35
CA ASP A 383 17.98 13.99 10.74
C ASP A 383 17.55 13.65 9.29
N LYS A 384 17.70 12.38 8.92
CA LYS A 384 17.37 11.81 7.61
C LYS A 384 16.61 10.49 7.76
N PRO A 385 15.97 9.99 6.70
CA PRO A 385 15.50 8.62 6.71
C PRO A 385 16.66 7.64 6.89
N VAL A 386 16.44 6.56 7.63
CA VAL A 386 17.46 5.58 7.98
C VAL A 386 17.15 4.20 7.43
N ALA A 387 18.15 3.54 6.86
CA ALA A 387 18.12 2.12 6.54
C ALA A 387 19.09 1.34 7.43
N ILE A 388 18.58 0.35 8.15
CA ILE A 388 19.38 -0.64 8.89
C ILE A 388 19.44 -1.92 8.04
N LEU A 389 20.63 -2.24 7.54
CA LEU A 389 20.88 -3.45 6.74
C LEU A 389 21.45 -4.54 7.66
N ALA A 390 20.58 -5.42 8.12
CA ALA A 390 20.94 -6.43 9.13
C ALA A 390 21.20 -7.79 8.47
N HIS A 391 22.46 -8.25 8.51
CA HIS A 391 22.84 -9.56 8.03
C HIS A 391 22.39 -10.63 9.03
N THR A 392 21.53 -11.54 8.58
CA THR A 392 20.93 -12.62 9.36
C THR A 392 21.10 -13.96 8.64
N VAL A 393 20.55 -15.02 9.23
CA VAL A 393 20.52 -16.36 8.63
C VAL A 393 19.08 -16.86 8.58
N LYS A 394 18.62 -17.29 7.40
CA LYS A 394 17.28 -17.81 7.20
C LYS A 394 17.07 -19.10 7.95
N GLY A 395 15.98 -19.20 8.75
CA GLY A 395 15.71 -20.37 9.58
C GLY A 395 16.66 -20.52 10.77
N TRP A 396 17.21 -19.40 11.24
CA TRP A 396 18.11 -19.32 12.39
C TRP A 396 17.64 -20.17 13.56
N GLY A 397 18.55 -20.96 14.12
CA GLY A 397 18.31 -21.76 15.30
C GLY A 397 17.71 -23.14 15.04
N ILE A 398 17.31 -23.48 13.82
CA ILE A 398 16.73 -24.79 13.49
C ILE A 398 17.74 -25.55 12.61
N ASP A 399 18.54 -26.41 13.22
CA ASP A 399 19.70 -27.04 12.61
C ASP A 399 19.46 -27.69 11.25
N THR A 400 18.31 -28.34 11.07
CA THR A 400 17.95 -29.03 9.81
C THR A 400 17.49 -28.05 8.73
N PHE A 401 17.15 -26.78 9.06
CA PHE A 401 16.61 -25.80 8.14
C PHE A 401 17.57 -24.64 7.89
N GLU A 402 18.45 -24.33 8.82
CA GLU A 402 19.29 -23.13 8.83
C GLU A 402 20.09 -22.99 7.51
N ALA A 403 19.98 -21.83 6.86
CA ALA A 403 20.67 -21.44 5.63
C ALA A 403 20.41 -22.30 4.38
N ARG A 404 19.57 -23.32 4.42
CA ARG A 404 19.33 -24.22 3.29
C ARG A 404 18.33 -23.64 2.30
N ASN A 405 18.46 -23.92 1.02
CA ASN A 405 17.53 -23.46 -0.02
C ASN A 405 16.09 -23.96 0.18
N THR A 406 15.93 -25.11 0.85
CA THR A 406 14.59 -25.68 1.16
C THR A 406 13.92 -25.08 2.38
N THR A 407 14.59 -24.21 3.13
CA THR A 407 14.13 -23.65 4.42
C THR A 407 12.79 -22.93 4.30
N HIS A 408 12.55 -22.19 3.23
CA HIS A 408 11.30 -21.47 3.02
C HIS A 408 10.08 -22.39 2.91
N GLN A 409 10.25 -23.58 2.33
CA GLN A 409 9.17 -24.54 2.11
C GLN A 409 8.91 -25.45 3.31
N LYS A 410 9.81 -25.48 4.30
CA LYS A 410 9.66 -26.28 5.51
C LYS A 410 8.59 -25.70 6.44
N LYS A 411 7.53 -26.49 6.67
CA LYS A 411 6.35 -26.12 7.45
C LYS A 411 6.03 -27.10 8.57
N LYS A 412 6.69 -28.28 8.54
CA LYS A 412 6.52 -29.35 9.54
C LYS A 412 7.89 -29.67 10.13
N MET A 413 7.94 -29.75 11.46
CA MET A 413 9.09 -30.21 12.20
C MET A 413 8.86 -31.68 12.58
N SER A 414 9.86 -32.54 12.43
CA SER A 414 9.85 -33.90 12.97
C SER A 414 9.98 -33.86 14.49
N LEU A 415 9.69 -34.97 15.18
CA LEU A 415 9.91 -35.05 16.62
C LEU A 415 11.38 -34.82 17.00
N GLU A 416 12.31 -35.31 16.18
CA GLU A 416 13.74 -35.08 16.35
C GLU A 416 14.09 -33.59 16.20
N ASP A 417 13.55 -32.89 15.19
CA ASP A 417 13.70 -31.44 15.04
C ASP A 417 13.15 -30.68 16.25
N LEU A 418 11.99 -31.11 16.78
CA LEU A 418 11.38 -30.47 17.95
C LEU A 418 12.23 -30.65 19.22
N ILE A 419 12.77 -31.84 19.45
CA ILE A 419 13.66 -32.11 20.58
C ILE A 419 14.94 -31.24 20.47
N SER A 420 15.61 -31.28 19.32
CA SER A 420 16.82 -30.49 19.10
C SER A 420 16.57 -28.99 19.28
N TYR A 421 15.45 -28.48 18.73
CA TYR A 421 15.10 -27.05 18.84
C TYR A 421 14.73 -26.65 20.26
N ARG A 422 13.96 -27.47 20.99
CA ARG A 422 13.63 -27.28 22.41
C ARG A 422 14.90 -27.16 23.26
N ASP A 423 15.83 -28.12 23.08
CA ASP A 423 17.06 -28.19 23.88
C ASP A 423 17.95 -26.99 23.60
N ARG A 424 18.06 -26.57 22.32
CA ARG A 424 18.80 -25.37 21.92
C ARG A 424 18.21 -24.08 22.49
N LEU A 425 16.88 -23.98 22.55
CA LEU A 425 16.17 -22.83 23.11
C LEU A 425 15.99 -22.91 24.64
N GLU A 426 16.47 -23.98 25.26
CA GLU A 426 16.37 -24.20 26.72
C GLU A 426 14.91 -24.15 27.23
N ILE A 427 13.93 -24.63 26.40
CA ILE A 427 12.52 -24.64 26.77
C ILE A 427 12.19 -25.80 27.68
N PRO A 428 11.56 -25.57 28.86
CA PRO A 428 11.31 -26.61 29.86
C PRO A 428 10.03 -27.43 29.56
N VAL A 429 9.94 -28.02 28.37
CA VAL A 429 8.82 -28.87 27.95
C VAL A 429 9.27 -30.33 27.88
N ASP A 430 8.53 -31.22 28.56
CA ASP A 430 8.79 -32.66 28.59
C ASP A 430 8.59 -33.30 27.20
N ASP A 431 9.40 -34.33 26.89
CA ASP A 431 9.28 -35.11 25.65
C ASP A 431 7.87 -35.65 25.42
N SER A 432 7.18 -36.08 26.49
CA SER A 432 5.80 -36.60 26.43
C SER A 432 4.77 -35.56 25.98
N LYS A 433 5.06 -34.26 26.11
CA LYS A 433 4.14 -33.16 25.75
C LYS A 433 4.37 -32.61 24.36
N LEU A 434 5.51 -32.93 23.73
CA LEU A 434 5.89 -32.33 22.44
C LEU A 434 4.89 -32.57 21.30
N GLU A 435 4.14 -33.66 21.36
CA GLU A 435 3.14 -34.01 20.34
C GLU A 435 1.69 -33.65 20.76
N GLU A 436 1.40 -33.55 22.07
CA GLU A 436 0.05 -33.35 22.57
C GLU A 436 -0.30 -31.88 22.82
N ASP A 437 0.60 -31.15 23.47
CA ASP A 437 0.40 -29.73 23.83
C ASP A 437 1.75 -29.02 24.00
N PRO A 438 2.36 -28.65 22.84
CA PRO A 438 3.73 -28.18 22.85
C PRO A 438 3.89 -26.67 23.16
N PHE A 439 2.81 -25.87 23.23
CA PHE A 439 2.92 -24.44 23.50
C PHE A 439 3.41 -24.15 24.91
N TYR A 440 4.39 -23.28 25.02
CA TYR A 440 5.00 -22.88 26.27
C TYR A 440 4.69 -21.40 26.60
N ASN A 441 4.31 -21.14 27.83
CA ASN A 441 4.22 -19.80 28.37
C ASN A 441 5.14 -19.65 29.57
N LEU A 442 5.70 -18.48 29.78
CA LEU A 442 6.46 -18.14 30.96
C LEU A 442 5.52 -18.18 32.19
N ASP A 443 6.05 -18.60 33.34
CA ASP A 443 5.28 -18.58 34.59
C ASP A 443 4.88 -17.13 34.93
N GLU A 444 3.66 -16.95 35.46
CA GLU A 444 3.11 -15.62 35.77
C GLU A 444 4.02 -14.82 36.74
N ASP A 445 4.71 -15.49 37.63
CA ASP A 445 5.63 -14.89 38.61
C ASP A 445 7.09 -14.84 38.12
N SER A 446 7.39 -15.26 36.90
CA SER A 446 8.78 -15.25 36.38
C SER A 446 9.33 -13.83 36.21
N GLU A 447 10.63 -13.69 36.50
CA GLU A 447 11.32 -12.40 36.27
C GLU A 447 11.26 -11.97 34.79
N ALA A 448 11.33 -12.92 33.86
CA ALA A 448 11.31 -12.67 32.43
C ALA A 448 9.93 -12.10 31.98
N LEU A 449 8.82 -12.65 32.47
CA LEU A 449 7.48 -12.16 32.11
C LEU A 449 7.22 -10.78 32.73
N GLN A 450 7.63 -10.56 33.99
CA GLN A 450 7.53 -9.26 34.64
C GLN A 450 8.39 -8.21 33.91
N TYR A 451 9.57 -8.60 33.46
CA TYR A 451 10.44 -7.73 32.65
C TYR A 451 9.76 -7.36 31.32
N LEU A 452 9.25 -8.32 30.57
CA LEU A 452 8.53 -8.10 29.31
C LEU A 452 7.41 -7.06 29.48
N HIS A 453 6.54 -7.24 30.49
CA HIS A 453 5.45 -6.32 30.76
C HIS A 453 5.94 -4.93 31.17
N SER A 454 6.97 -4.87 32.06
CA SER A 454 7.53 -3.59 32.51
C SER A 454 8.11 -2.77 31.36
N ARG A 455 8.82 -3.41 30.42
CA ARG A 455 9.34 -2.76 29.22
C ARG A 455 8.24 -2.21 28.35
N ARG A 456 7.19 -3.02 28.06
CA ARG A 456 6.06 -2.55 27.23
C ARG A 456 5.29 -1.41 27.88
N ILE A 457 5.04 -1.47 29.18
CA ILE A 457 4.36 -0.40 29.94
C ILE A 457 5.22 0.88 29.90
N SER A 458 6.53 0.79 30.13
CA SER A 458 7.43 1.94 30.09
C SER A 458 7.50 2.62 28.70
N LEU A 459 7.26 1.85 27.63
CA LEU A 459 7.23 2.33 26.25
C LEU A 459 5.82 2.74 25.78
N GLY A 460 4.81 2.77 26.66
CA GLY A 460 3.48 3.23 26.31
C GLY A 460 2.54 2.17 25.75
N GLY A 461 2.70 0.89 26.16
CA GLY A 461 1.77 -0.18 25.85
C GLY A 461 2.24 -1.17 24.77
N TYR A 462 1.37 -2.11 24.48
CA TYR A 462 1.67 -3.22 23.58
C TYR A 462 1.47 -2.85 22.12
N LEU A 463 2.19 -3.54 21.23
CA LEU A 463 2.11 -3.39 19.77
C LEU A 463 2.19 -4.78 19.10
N PRO A 464 1.56 -4.96 17.91
CA PRO A 464 0.66 -4.03 17.24
C PRO A 464 -0.66 -3.84 17.99
N GLU A 465 -1.23 -2.67 17.91
CA GLU A 465 -2.56 -2.35 18.43
C GLU A 465 -3.24 -1.38 17.46
N ARG A 466 -4.46 -1.72 17.01
CA ARG A 466 -5.25 -0.82 16.17
C ARG A 466 -6.40 -0.23 16.96
N ARG A 467 -6.46 1.08 17.02
CA ARG A 467 -7.56 1.82 17.65
C ARG A 467 -8.43 2.44 16.55
N SER A 468 -9.73 2.35 16.71
CA SER A 468 -10.69 2.91 15.74
C SER A 468 -11.70 3.81 16.47
N PRO A 469 -11.30 5.01 16.88
CA PRO A 469 -12.21 5.93 17.53
C PRO A 469 -13.34 6.30 16.57
N LYS A 470 -14.56 6.47 17.11
CA LYS A 470 -15.69 6.95 16.32
C LYS A 470 -15.43 8.41 15.91
N ILE A 471 -15.67 8.69 14.64
CA ILE A 471 -15.63 10.06 14.13
C ILE A 471 -16.86 10.79 14.66
N THR A 472 -16.65 11.92 15.31
CA THR A 472 -17.69 12.77 15.91
C THR A 472 -17.74 14.17 15.30
N ASN A 473 -17.05 14.39 14.18
CA ASN A 473 -16.98 15.68 13.52
C ASN A 473 -18.33 16.06 12.90
N LYS A 474 -18.60 17.36 12.84
CA LYS A 474 -19.79 17.87 12.15
C LYS A 474 -19.71 17.54 10.67
N LEU A 475 -20.86 17.21 10.08
CA LEU A 475 -20.97 17.04 8.63
C LEU A 475 -21.05 18.42 7.94
N PRO A 476 -20.69 18.53 6.65
CA PRO A 476 -20.94 19.73 5.86
C PRO A 476 -22.43 20.05 5.81
N LYS A 477 -22.76 21.34 5.85
CA LYS A 477 -24.16 21.78 5.76
C LYS A 477 -24.78 21.47 4.40
N LEU A 478 -26.09 21.38 4.37
CA LEU A 478 -26.86 21.09 3.13
C LEU A 478 -26.60 22.14 2.05
N GLU A 479 -26.36 23.40 2.41
CA GLU A 479 -26.10 24.49 1.48
C GLU A 479 -24.83 24.23 0.64
N THR A 480 -23.89 23.45 1.12
CA THR A 480 -22.69 23.04 0.36
C THR A 480 -23.06 22.28 -0.92
N TYR A 481 -24.16 21.55 -0.89
CA TYR A 481 -24.64 20.71 -1.98
C TYR A 481 -25.80 21.34 -2.79
N ALA A 482 -26.58 22.24 -2.20
CA ALA A 482 -27.82 22.76 -2.76
C ALA A 482 -27.67 23.46 -4.12
N SER A 483 -26.50 24.09 -4.37
CA SER A 483 -26.24 24.74 -5.66
C SER A 483 -26.20 23.77 -6.85
N PHE A 484 -26.03 22.48 -6.62
CA PHE A 484 -26.02 21.45 -7.66
C PHE A 484 -27.42 20.91 -7.97
N ASP A 485 -28.36 21.09 -7.06
CA ASP A 485 -29.76 20.63 -7.21
C ASP A 485 -30.56 21.50 -8.18
N ALA A 486 -30.21 22.77 -8.33
CA ALA A 486 -30.93 23.71 -9.18
C ALA A 486 -30.64 23.55 -10.69
N GLY A 487 -29.61 22.80 -11.05
CA GLY A 487 -29.10 22.73 -12.42
C GLY A 487 -28.39 24.01 -12.86
N THR A 488 -28.07 24.13 -14.16
CA THR A 488 -27.46 25.33 -14.75
C THR A 488 -28.51 26.20 -15.49
N PRO A 489 -28.31 27.53 -15.53
CA PRO A 489 -29.13 28.39 -16.38
C PRO A 489 -29.11 27.93 -17.84
N GLU A 490 -30.19 28.28 -18.59
CA GLU A 490 -30.30 27.94 -20.01
C GLU A 490 -29.09 28.47 -20.81
N GLY A 491 -28.49 27.59 -21.63
CA GLY A 491 -27.30 27.88 -22.43
C GLY A 491 -25.98 27.79 -21.67
N GLN A 492 -25.98 27.58 -20.36
CA GLN A 492 -24.77 27.36 -19.59
C GLN A 492 -24.50 25.86 -19.42
N GLN A 493 -23.41 25.38 -19.99
CA GLN A 493 -22.97 24.00 -19.89
C GLN A 493 -21.81 23.84 -18.90
N VAL A 494 -21.75 22.72 -18.20
CA VAL A 494 -20.73 22.37 -17.22
C VAL A 494 -20.45 20.88 -17.26
N SER A 495 -19.20 20.48 -17.16
CA SER A 495 -18.81 19.07 -17.03
C SER A 495 -18.90 18.58 -15.58
N THR A 496 -19.04 17.27 -15.38
CA THR A 496 -19.01 16.69 -14.03
C THR A 496 -17.65 16.89 -13.35
N THR A 497 -16.53 16.92 -14.10
CA THR A 497 -15.21 17.28 -13.56
C THR A 497 -15.21 18.71 -12.97
N MET A 498 -15.77 19.70 -13.69
CA MET A 498 -15.85 21.07 -13.17
C MET A 498 -16.85 21.21 -12.03
N ALA A 499 -17.93 20.44 -12.04
CA ALA A 499 -18.87 20.36 -10.92
C ALA A 499 -18.16 19.79 -9.67
N PHE A 500 -17.35 18.73 -9.83
CA PHE A 500 -16.54 18.17 -8.75
C PHE A 500 -15.58 19.20 -8.16
N VAL A 501 -14.80 19.91 -8.96
CA VAL A 501 -13.86 20.91 -8.47
C VAL A 501 -14.56 22.01 -7.67
N ARG A 502 -15.75 22.44 -8.11
CA ARG A 502 -16.57 23.42 -7.36
C ARG A 502 -17.05 22.83 -6.03
N LEU A 503 -17.53 21.57 -6.03
CA LEU A 503 -17.97 20.89 -4.82
C LEU A 503 -16.80 20.69 -3.85
N LEU A 504 -15.65 20.20 -4.33
CA LEU A 504 -14.44 20.03 -3.51
C LEU A 504 -14.01 21.33 -2.84
N ARG A 505 -13.98 22.44 -3.61
CA ARG A 505 -13.69 23.76 -3.08
C ARG A 505 -14.70 24.18 -2.01
N GLY A 506 -15.99 23.87 -2.19
CA GLY A 506 -17.04 24.10 -1.21
C GLY A 506 -16.82 23.28 0.07
N LEU A 507 -16.48 22.00 -0.07
CA LEU A 507 -16.16 21.12 1.04
C LEU A 507 -14.93 21.60 1.82
N MET A 508 -13.87 22.04 1.13
CA MET A 508 -12.67 22.61 1.76
C MET A 508 -12.92 23.91 2.53
N LYS A 509 -14.04 24.57 2.31
CA LYS A 509 -14.52 25.76 3.07
C LYS A 509 -15.57 25.43 4.13
N SER A 510 -16.00 24.18 4.20
CA SER A 510 -17.03 23.74 5.14
C SER A 510 -16.44 23.43 6.53
N GLU A 511 -17.30 22.97 7.43
CA GLU A 511 -16.97 22.60 8.81
C GLU A 511 -15.91 21.50 8.92
N ILE A 512 -15.76 20.69 7.87
CA ILE A 512 -14.74 19.63 7.79
C ILE A 512 -13.56 20.03 6.89
N GLY A 513 -13.50 21.27 6.44
CA GLY A 513 -12.58 21.73 5.42
C GLY A 513 -11.12 21.41 5.71
N ASP A 514 -10.67 21.58 6.94
CA ASP A 514 -9.30 21.26 7.36
C ASP A 514 -8.97 19.76 7.30
N ARG A 515 -9.98 18.90 7.21
CA ARG A 515 -9.85 17.43 7.12
C ARG A 515 -9.87 16.93 5.69
N ILE A 516 -10.25 17.75 4.73
CA ILE A 516 -10.27 17.39 3.31
C ILE A 516 -8.83 17.37 2.78
N VAL A 517 -8.47 16.29 2.09
CA VAL A 517 -7.12 16.11 1.52
C VAL A 517 -7.23 15.83 0.03
N PRO A 518 -7.12 16.86 -0.83
CA PRO A 518 -6.99 16.64 -2.26
C PRO A 518 -5.63 16.04 -2.60
N ILE A 519 -5.62 14.98 -3.41
CA ILE A 519 -4.41 14.29 -3.85
C ILE A 519 -4.40 14.27 -5.38
N ILE A 520 -3.29 14.65 -6.00
CA ILE A 520 -3.12 14.73 -7.46
C ILE A 520 -1.76 14.18 -7.89
N PRO A 521 -1.69 13.49 -9.05
CA PRO A 521 -0.44 13.01 -9.64
C PRO A 521 0.05 14.00 -10.70
N ASP A 522 0.28 15.29 -10.37
CA ASP A 522 0.75 16.37 -11.27
C ASP A 522 -0.21 16.81 -12.39
N GLU A 523 -1.47 16.43 -12.34
CA GLU A 523 -2.43 16.70 -13.44
C GLU A 523 -3.55 17.67 -13.03
N GLY A 524 -3.37 18.38 -11.93
CA GLY A 524 -4.40 19.25 -11.37
C GLY A 524 -4.93 20.33 -12.32
N ARG A 525 -4.08 20.86 -13.23
CA ARG A 525 -4.51 21.83 -14.24
C ARG A 525 -5.42 21.19 -15.29
N THR A 526 -5.16 19.96 -15.72
CA THR A 526 -6.01 19.21 -16.63
C THR A 526 -7.42 19.01 -16.07
N PHE A 527 -7.52 18.85 -14.77
CA PHE A 527 -8.80 18.68 -14.05
C PHE A 527 -9.43 20.00 -13.61
N GLY A 528 -8.82 21.17 -13.95
CA GLY A 528 -9.33 22.49 -13.58
C GLY A 528 -9.15 22.83 -12.09
N MET A 529 -8.18 22.24 -11.41
CA MET A 529 -7.92 22.44 -9.97
C MET A 529 -6.99 23.64 -9.67
N ASP A 530 -6.54 24.40 -10.68
CA ASP A 530 -5.67 25.58 -10.51
C ASP A 530 -6.12 26.55 -9.40
N PRO A 531 -7.42 26.84 -9.23
CA PRO A 531 -7.85 27.75 -8.18
C PRO A 531 -7.48 27.25 -6.77
N LEU A 532 -7.37 25.94 -6.57
CA LEU A 532 -7.03 25.35 -5.28
C LEU A 532 -5.55 25.61 -4.92
N PHE A 533 -4.64 25.68 -5.92
CA PHE A 533 -3.22 25.88 -5.67
C PHE A 533 -2.93 27.22 -5.01
N SER A 534 -3.57 28.29 -5.48
CA SER A 534 -3.39 29.63 -4.91
C SER A 534 -4.17 29.84 -3.63
N GLU A 535 -5.35 29.20 -3.46
CA GLU A 535 -6.24 29.38 -2.32
C GLU A 535 -5.79 28.54 -1.12
N PHE A 536 -5.48 27.26 -1.31
CA PHE A 536 -5.18 26.30 -0.24
C PHE A 536 -3.69 25.88 -0.18
N GLY A 537 -2.93 26.13 -1.27
CA GLY A 537 -1.53 25.79 -1.39
C GLY A 537 -1.27 24.28 -1.64
N ILE A 538 -0.17 24.01 -2.33
CA ILE A 538 0.39 22.69 -2.50
C ILE A 538 1.32 22.43 -1.32
N TYR A 539 1.26 21.25 -0.72
CA TYR A 539 2.13 20.87 0.38
C TYR A 539 3.57 20.68 -0.09
N SER A 540 4.50 21.29 0.62
CA SER A 540 5.93 21.04 0.51
C SER A 540 6.56 21.07 1.90
N SER A 541 7.28 20.01 2.29
CA SER A 541 7.94 19.92 3.61
C SER A 541 8.93 21.05 3.87
N PHE A 542 9.50 21.62 2.79
CA PHE A 542 10.46 22.74 2.85
C PHE A 542 9.82 24.11 2.64
N GLY A 543 8.54 24.17 2.22
CA GLY A 543 7.93 25.39 1.70
C GLY A 543 8.42 25.71 0.29
N GLN A 544 8.22 26.94 -0.18
CA GLN A 544 8.60 27.38 -1.52
C GLN A 544 9.93 28.13 -1.49
N LEU A 545 11.02 27.48 -1.85
CA LEU A 545 12.39 28.01 -1.82
C LEU A 545 12.76 28.76 -3.10
N TYR A 546 11.87 28.85 -4.08
CA TYR A 546 12.06 29.50 -5.37
C TYR A 546 10.91 30.44 -5.69
N LYS A 547 11.10 31.32 -6.65
CA LYS A 547 10.07 32.21 -7.20
C LYS A 547 9.43 31.55 -8.41
N PRO A 548 8.13 31.20 -8.40
CA PRO A 548 7.49 30.54 -9.51
C PRO A 548 7.39 31.44 -10.74
N VAL A 549 7.46 30.86 -11.95
CA VAL A 549 7.39 31.60 -13.23
C VAL A 549 6.09 32.39 -13.32
N ASP A 550 5.00 31.85 -12.84
CA ASP A 550 3.65 32.43 -12.84
C ASP A 550 3.36 33.33 -11.61
N HIS A 551 4.38 33.76 -10.88
CA HIS A 551 4.23 34.54 -9.62
C HIS A 551 3.41 35.83 -9.75
N LYS A 552 3.25 36.37 -10.97
CA LYS A 552 2.42 37.53 -11.27
C LYS A 552 0.98 37.19 -11.65
N MET A 553 0.68 35.90 -11.86
CA MET A 553 -0.66 35.46 -12.24
C MET A 553 -1.57 35.37 -11.01
N LEU A 554 -2.87 35.54 -11.25
CA LEU A 554 -3.89 35.40 -10.19
C LEU A 554 -3.95 33.96 -9.66
N MET A 555 -3.91 32.98 -10.55
CA MET A 555 -3.88 31.54 -10.23
C MET A 555 -2.45 31.02 -10.37
N LYS A 556 -1.58 31.42 -9.44
CA LYS A 556 -0.17 31.01 -9.40
C LYS A 556 0.03 29.67 -8.71
N TYR A 557 1.07 28.97 -9.13
CA TYR A 557 1.58 27.80 -8.40
C TYR A 557 2.15 28.25 -7.05
N LYS A 558 1.63 27.71 -5.96
CA LYS A 558 2.02 28.09 -4.59
C LYS A 558 2.22 26.88 -3.72
N GLU A 559 3.45 26.73 -3.24
CA GLU A 559 3.82 25.71 -2.26
C GLU A 559 3.95 26.31 -0.86
N SER A 560 3.60 25.55 0.16
CA SER A 560 3.85 25.90 1.56
C SER A 560 3.89 24.66 2.47
N LYS A 561 4.53 24.81 3.65
CA LYS A 561 4.52 23.75 4.67
C LYS A 561 3.12 23.43 5.19
N SER A 562 2.22 24.40 5.19
CA SER A 562 0.81 24.22 5.54
C SER A 562 -0.12 24.02 4.35
N GLY A 563 0.42 23.77 3.15
CA GLY A 563 -0.36 23.50 1.94
C GLY A 563 -1.28 22.31 2.14
N GLN A 564 -2.49 22.38 1.56
CA GLN A 564 -3.51 21.38 1.79
C GLN A 564 -3.55 20.32 0.68
N VAL A 565 -3.14 20.69 -0.55
CA VAL A 565 -3.13 19.78 -1.70
C VAL A 565 -1.85 18.95 -1.67
N LEU A 566 -1.98 17.63 -1.68
CA LEU A 566 -0.86 16.71 -1.89
C LEU A 566 -0.65 16.49 -3.38
N GLN A 567 0.55 16.86 -3.86
CA GLN A 567 0.99 16.59 -5.22
C GLN A 567 2.14 15.59 -5.17
N GLU A 568 1.92 14.41 -5.75
CA GLU A 568 2.82 13.26 -5.59
C GLU A 568 3.79 13.07 -6.77
N GLY A 569 3.70 13.93 -7.78
CA GLY A 569 4.40 13.78 -9.07
C GLY A 569 3.69 12.75 -9.95
N ILE A 570 4.23 12.49 -11.14
CA ILE A 570 3.65 11.53 -12.11
C ILE A 570 3.85 10.11 -11.58
N SER A 571 3.07 9.75 -10.57
CA SER A 571 3.13 8.45 -9.89
C SER A 571 1.80 8.12 -9.22
N GLU A 572 1.01 7.28 -9.85
CA GLU A 572 -0.23 6.76 -9.28
C GLU A 572 0.04 5.91 -8.04
N ALA A 573 1.18 5.18 -8.02
CA ALA A 573 1.56 4.34 -6.87
C ALA A 573 1.82 5.17 -5.61
N ASN A 574 2.54 6.30 -5.72
CA ASN A 574 2.73 7.22 -4.59
C ASN A 574 1.40 7.86 -4.17
N SER A 575 0.59 8.27 -5.15
CA SER A 575 -0.68 8.95 -4.90
C SER A 575 -1.67 8.07 -4.14
N ILE A 576 -1.82 6.81 -4.55
CA ILE A 576 -2.72 5.87 -3.84
C ILE A 576 -2.16 5.49 -2.46
N ALA A 577 -0.84 5.39 -2.28
CA ALA A 577 -0.24 5.14 -0.98
C ALA A 577 -0.45 6.34 -0.02
N SER A 578 -0.32 7.58 -0.49
CA SER A 578 -0.71 8.79 0.25
C SER A 578 -2.21 8.82 0.57
N TRP A 579 -3.04 8.39 -0.39
CA TRP A 579 -4.48 8.28 -0.18
C TRP A 579 -4.80 7.25 0.91
N ILE A 580 -4.15 6.07 0.93
CA ILE A 580 -4.32 5.06 1.98
C ILE A 580 -3.92 5.62 3.34
N ALA A 581 -2.76 6.29 3.44
CA ALA A 581 -2.31 6.91 4.68
C ALA A 581 -3.32 7.93 5.21
N SER A 582 -3.89 8.78 4.35
CA SER A 582 -4.95 9.72 4.71
C SER A 582 -6.26 9.00 5.07
N ALA A 583 -6.69 8.04 4.26
CA ALA A 583 -7.94 7.30 4.41
C ALA A 583 -8.01 6.43 5.68
N THR A 584 -6.86 6.09 6.26
CA THR A 584 -6.72 5.32 7.51
C THR A 584 -6.30 6.16 8.72
N SER A 585 -6.18 7.47 8.55
CA SER A 585 -5.69 8.38 9.60
C SER A 585 -6.51 8.36 10.89
N TYR A 586 -7.80 8.04 10.79
CA TYR A 586 -8.69 7.87 11.94
C TYR A 586 -8.21 6.79 12.92
N SER A 587 -7.47 5.77 12.44
CA SER A 587 -6.97 4.68 13.28
C SER A 587 -5.52 4.88 13.71
N HIS A 588 -4.63 5.29 12.81
CA HIS A 588 -3.21 5.39 13.16
C HIS A 588 -2.82 6.68 13.90
N SER A 589 -3.56 7.78 13.70
CA SER A 589 -3.28 9.05 14.38
C SER A 589 -4.44 9.56 15.25
N GLY A 590 -5.58 8.86 15.28
CA GLY A 590 -6.79 9.33 15.93
C GLY A 590 -7.39 10.60 15.30
N THR A 591 -6.83 11.07 14.19
CA THR A 591 -7.19 12.32 13.52
C THR A 591 -7.76 12.01 12.13
N PRO A 592 -9.10 11.88 12.00
CA PRO A 592 -9.71 11.51 10.73
C PRO A 592 -9.49 12.59 9.67
N THR A 593 -9.07 12.17 8.49
CA THR A 593 -9.03 12.98 7.26
C THR A 593 -9.85 12.31 6.16
N LEU A 594 -10.27 13.08 5.17
CA LEU A 594 -11.10 12.61 4.07
C LEU A 594 -10.40 12.90 2.74
N PRO A 595 -9.67 11.94 2.18
CA PRO A 595 -8.96 12.15 0.94
C PRO A 595 -9.86 12.04 -0.28
N PHE A 596 -9.55 12.90 -1.27
CA PHE A 596 -10.05 12.86 -2.63
C PHE A 596 -8.86 12.73 -3.58
N TYR A 597 -8.61 11.54 -4.09
CA TYR A 597 -7.58 11.30 -5.08
C TYR A 597 -8.18 11.34 -6.48
N ILE A 598 -7.80 12.35 -7.29
CA ILE A 598 -8.22 12.49 -8.67
C ILE A 598 -7.10 12.06 -9.63
N PHE A 599 -7.43 11.25 -10.61
CA PHE A 599 -6.49 10.65 -11.55
C PHE A 599 -7.17 10.32 -12.88
N TYR A 600 -6.38 10.09 -13.92
CA TYR A 600 -6.89 9.48 -15.16
C TYR A 600 -7.45 8.09 -14.87
N SER A 601 -8.75 7.88 -15.15
CA SER A 601 -9.44 6.62 -14.79
C SER A 601 -8.78 5.38 -15.39
N MET A 602 -8.19 5.53 -16.58
CA MET A 602 -7.44 4.47 -17.28
C MET A 602 -6.25 3.95 -16.44
N PHE A 603 -5.55 4.84 -15.73
CA PHE A 603 -4.33 4.47 -15.00
C PHE A 603 -4.58 4.07 -13.54
N GLY A 604 -5.75 4.33 -12.97
CA GLY A 604 -6.10 3.99 -11.61
C GLY A 604 -6.12 2.46 -11.37
N PHE A 605 -7.27 1.86 -11.57
CA PHE A 605 -7.43 0.41 -11.32
C PHE A 605 -6.52 -0.47 -12.17
N GLN A 606 -6.25 -0.10 -13.41
CA GLN A 606 -5.36 -0.89 -14.26
C GLN A 606 -3.91 -0.90 -13.76
N ARG A 607 -3.44 0.17 -13.14
CA ARG A 607 -2.04 0.33 -12.73
C ARG A 607 -1.79 0.00 -11.28
N VAL A 608 -2.73 0.34 -10.37
CA VAL A 608 -2.54 0.25 -8.92
C VAL A 608 -3.64 -0.55 -8.22
N ASN A 609 -4.21 -1.53 -8.90
CA ASN A 609 -5.31 -2.34 -8.37
C ASN A 609 -4.92 -3.10 -7.09
N ASP A 610 -3.68 -3.59 -6.98
CA ASP A 610 -3.19 -4.27 -5.78
C ASP A 610 -3.16 -3.32 -4.56
N GLN A 611 -2.74 -2.06 -4.75
CA GLN A 611 -2.82 -1.05 -3.70
C GLN A 611 -4.27 -0.68 -3.34
N ILE A 612 -5.19 -0.66 -4.32
CA ILE A 612 -6.62 -0.44 -4.04
C ILE A 612 -7.21 -1.64 -3.27
N TRP A 613 -6.76 -2.86 -3.57
CA TRP A 613 -7.09 -4.05 -2.78
C TRP A 613 -6.54 -3.94 -1.36
N GLN A 614 -5.28 -3.53 -1.21
CA GLN A 614 -4.64 -3.23 0.08
C GLN A 614 -5.44 -2.18 0.87
N ALA A 615 -5.95 -1.14 0.20
CA ALA A 615 -6.79 -0.11 0.83
C ALA A 615 -8.07 -0.69 1.44
N SER A 616 -8.68 -1.66 0.75
CA SER A 616 -9.86 -2.36 1.25
C SER A 616 -9.55 -3.16 2.52
N ASP A 617 -8.41 -3.88 2.55
CA ASP A 617 -7.93 -4.58 3.74
C ASP A 617 -7.59 -3.61 4.88
N ALA A 618 -6.91 -2.49 4.57
CA ALA A 618 -6.56 -1.44 5.51
C ALA A 618 -7.77 -0.70 6.12
N ARG A 619 -9.00 -0.98 5.64
CA ARG A 619 -10.25 -0.34 6.08
C ARG A 619 -10.28 1.16 5.75
N ALA A 620 -9.78 1.52 4.57
CA ALA A 620 -9.70 2.89 4.08
C ALA A 620 -11.08 3.55 3.93
N ARG A 621 -11.15 4.88 4.17
CA ARG A 621 -12.34 5.74 4.03
C ARG A 621 -11.99 6.96 3.19
N GLY A 622 -12.58 7.09 1.99
CA GLY A 622 -12.27 8.23 1.10
C GLY A 622 -12.87 8.07 -0.28
N PHE A 623 -12.46 8.96 -1.18
CA PHE A 623 -12.94 9.00 -2.56
C PHE A 623 -11.79 8.85 -3.54
N LEU A 624 -11.98 7.96 -4.51
CA LEU A 624 -11.18 7.82 -5.72
C LEU A 624 -11.97 8.44 -6.87
N MET A 625 -11.41 9.41 -7.56
CA MET A 625 -12.09 10.18 -8.60
C MET A 625 -11.45 9.88 -9.95
N GLY A 626 -12.10 9.00 -10.74
CA GLY A 626 -11.65 8.66 -12.09
C GLY A 626 -12.01 9.77 -13.05
N ALA A 627 -11.04 10.63 -13.38
CA ALA A 627 -11.27 11.78 -14.24
C ALA A 627 -10.87 11.54 -15.69
N THR A 628 -11.36 12.39 -16.59
CA THR A 628 -11.28 12.20 -18.04
C THR A 628 -11.76 10.80 -18.45
N ALA A 629 -12.85 10.36 -17.80
CA ALA A 629 -13.40 9.02 -17.95
C ALA A 629 -14.10 8.83 -19.30
N GLY A 630 -14.41 7.57 -19.62
CA GLY A 630 -15.22 7.16 -20.77
C GLY A 630 -14.41 6.83 -22.03
N ARG A 631 -14.80 5.73 -22.66
CA ARG A 631 -14.16 5.23 -23.89
C ARG A 631 -14.35 6.18 -25.08
N THR A 632 -15.49 6.82 -25.18
CA THR A 632 -15.83 7.74 -26.27
C THR A 632 -15.81 9.20 -25.83
N THR A 633 -16.00 9.47 -24.56
CA THR A 633 -16.13 10.83 -24.04
C THR A 633 -14.77 11.54 -23.98
N LEU A 634 -13.69 10.83 -23.71
CA LEU A 634 -12.33 11.34 -23.86
C LEU A 634 -11.89 11.22 -25.33
N ASN A 635 -12.30 12.18 -26.15
CA ASN A 635 -11.99 12.20 -27.57
C ASN A 635 -10.52 12.54 -27.85
N GLY A 636 -9.97 12.04 -28.96
CA GLY A 636 -8.63 12.37 -29.46
C GLY A 636 -7.45 11.68 -28.79
N GLU A 637 -7.52 11.39 -27.49
CA GLU A 637 -6.43 10.78 -26.71
C GLU A 637 -6.15 9.31 -27.05
N GLY A 638 -7.14 8.58 -27.53
CA GLY A 638 -6.98 7.25 -28.07
C GLY A 638 -6.82 6.14 -27.02
N LEU A 639 -6.27 5.03 -27.49
CA LEU A 639 -6.24 3.72 -26.85
C LEU A 639 -5.73 3.75 -25.39
N GLN A 640 -4.66 4.48 -25.11
CA GLN A 640 -4.00 4.45 -23.80
C GLN A 640 -4.71 5.23 -22.70
N HIS A 641 -5.61 6.16 -23.06
CA HIS A 641 -6.27 7.07 -22.11
C HIS A 641 -7.76 6.83 -22.00
N GLN A 642 -8.39 6.23 -23.00
CA GLN A 642 -9.84 6.00 -23.05
C GLN A 642 -10.24 4.78 -22.22
N ASP A 643 -10.66 5.02 -20.99
CA ASP A 643 -11.14 3.99 -20.07
C ASP A 643 -12.54 3.50 -20.43
N GLY A 644 -12.72 2.20 -20.48
CA GLY A 644 -14.02 1.55 -20.66
C GLY A 644 -14.21 0.36 -19.71
N HIS A 645 -13.31 0.10 -18.77
CA HIS A 645 -13.29 -1.15 -17.98
C HIS A 645 -12.98 -0.98 -16.49
N SER A 646 -12.59 0.21 -16.03
CA SER A 646 -12.23 0.41 -14.62
C SER A 646 -13.36 0.14 -13.64
N LEU A 647 -14.62 0.38 -14.03
CA LEU A 647 -15.80 0.03 -13.23
C LEU A 647 -15.93 -1.48 -13.01
N LEU A 648 -15.52 -2.32 -13.98
CA LEU A 648 -15.49 -3.76 -13.82
C LEU A 648 -14.43 -4.17 -12.78
N HIS A 649 -13.22 -3.59 -12.86
CA HIS A 649 -12.18 -3.80 -11.86
C HIS A 649 -12.65 -3.37 -10.47
N ALA A 650 -13.28 -2.21 -10.34
CA ALA A 650 -13.82 -1.72 -9.08
C ALA A 650 -14.86 -2.66 -8.48
N SER A 651 -15.67 -3.32 -9.31
CA SER A 651 -16.68 -4.30 -8.86
C SER A 651 -16.08 -5.54 -8.21
N THR A 652 -14.79 -5.82 -8.43
CA THR A 652 -14.08 -6.96 -7.83
C THR A 652 -13.51 -6.64 -6.46
N VAL A 653 -13.34 -5.36 -6.12
CA VAL A 653 -12.74 -4.94 -4.85
C VAL A 653 -13.80 -4.86 -3.76
N PRO A 654 -13.70 -5.65 -2.67
CA PRO A 654 -14.63 -5.57 -1.55
C PRO A 654 -14.63 -4.15 -0.95
N TYR A 655 -15.82 -3.71 -0.49
CA TYR A 655 -16.02 -2.38 0.12
C TYR A 655 -15.76 -1.16 -0.78
N CYS A 656 -15.40 -1.34 -2.05
CA CYS A 656 -15.40 -0.30 -3.07
C CYS A 656 -16.81 -0.12 -3.63
N ARG A 657 -17.33 1.12 -3.62
CA ARG A 657 -18.62 1.49 -4.23
C ARG A 657 -18.36 2.32 -5.48
N ALA A 658 -18.71 1.79 -6.63
CA ALA A 658 -18.39 2.39 -7.93
C ALA A 658 -19.60 3.11 -8.54
N TRP A 659 -19.37 4.32 -9.07
CA TRP A 659 -20.41 5.23 -9.54
C TRP A 659 -20.07 5.86 -10.88
N ASP A 660 -21.08 5.95 -11.75
CA ASP A 660 -21.02 6.57 -13.08
C ASP A 660 -22.10 7.68 -13.23
N PRO A 661 -21.93 8.82 -12.51
CA PRO A 661 -22.94 9.88 -12.52
C PRO A 661 -22.99 10.62 -13.86
N SER A 662 -24.20 10.92 -14.33
CA SER A 662 -24.45 11.73 -15.51
C SER A 662 -24.47 13.22 -15.21
N TYR A 663 -24.99 13.62 -14.06
CA TYR A 663 -25.25 15.00 -13.71
C TYR A 663 -24.58 15.47 -12.43
N ALA A 664 -24.41 16.79 -12.28
CA ALA A 664 -23.81 17.43 -11.12
C ALA A 664 -24.56 17.14 -9.82
N TYR A 665 -25.92 17.07 -9.84
CA TYR A 665 -26.71 16.72 -8.67
C TYR A 665 -26.53 15.25 -8.25
N GLU A 666 -26.35 14.33 -9.23
CA GLU A 666 -26.01 12.93 -8.91
C GLU A 666 -24.67 12.84 -8.20
N LEU A 667 -23.64 13.50 -8.77
CA LEU A 667 -22.31 13.59 -8.17
C LEU A 667 -22.36 14.14 -6.74
N ALA A 668 -23.07 15.26 -6.54
CA ALA A 668 -23.18 15.89 -5.22
C ALA A 668 -23.90 14.99 -4.22
N THR A 669 -24.96 14.28 -4.66
CA THR A 669 -25.72 13.31 -3.83
C THR A 669 -24.85 12.11 -3.44
N ILE A 670 -24.07 11.54 -4.37
CA ILE A 670 -23.16 10.42 -4.12
C ILE A 670 -22.07 10.82 -3.11
N ILE A 671 -21.44 11.99 -3.30
CA ILE A 671 -20.39 12.45 -2.38
C ILE A 671 -20.95 12.75 -1.00
N LYS A 672 -22.14 13.37 -0.91
CA LYS A 672 -22.85 13.61 0.35
C LYS A 672 -23.14 12.28 1.07
N HIS A 673 -23.66 11.30 0.35
CA HIS A 673 -23.95 9.96 0.88
C HIS A 673 -22.68 9.27 1.38
N GLY A 674 -21.59 9.27 0.60
CA GLY A 674 -20.32 8.66 0.98
C GLY A 674 -19.72 9.31 2.23
N ILE A 675 -19.78 10.63 2.36
CA ILE A 675 -19.36 11.34 3.57
C ILE A 675 -20.21 10.88 4.77
N ASP A 676 -21.51 10.75 4.63
CA ASP A 676 -22.40 10.27 5.69
C ASP A 676 -22.05 8.83 6.11
N GLU A 677 -21.87 7.90 5.14
CA GLU A 677 -21.48 6.52 5.44
C GLU A 677 -20.16 6.43 6.23
N MET A 678 -19.15 7.15 5.78
CA MET A 678 -17.81 7.05 6.36
C MET A 678 -17.65 7.82 7.67
N TRP A 679 -18.28 9.00 7.78
CA TRP A 679 -18.04 9.92 8.90
C TRP A 679 -19.15 9.90 9.96
N ASN A 680 -20.41 9.73 9.58
CA ASN A 680 -21.52 9.63 10.52
C ASN A 680 -21.78 8.17 10.94
N GLN A 681 -21.85 7.26 9.96
CA GLN A 681 -22.13 5.84 10.21
C GLN A 681 -20.85 5.05 10.54
N ASN A 682 -19.68 5.64 10.38
CA ASN A 682 -18.35 5.01 10.62
C ASN A 682 -18.14 3.70 9.84
N LYS A 683 -18.67 3.62 8.62
CA LYS A 683 -18.48 2.46 7.75
C LYS A 683 -17.08 2.50 7.08
N ASP A 684 -16.40 1.37 7.07
CA ASP A 684 -15.12 1.20 6.40
C ASP A 684 -15.35 0.83 4.93
N VAL A 685 -15.74 1.83 4.15
CA VAL A 685 -15.99 1.78 2.71
C VAL A 685 -15.30 2.95 2.04
N PHE A 686 -15.07 2.85 0.74
CA PHE A 686 -14.62 3.97 -0.07
C PHE A 686 -15.37 4.00 -1.40
N HIS A 687 -15.39 5.16 -2.05
CA HIS A 687 -16.15 5.39 -3.25
C HIS A 687 -15.25 5.64 -4.45
N TYR A 688 -15.52 5.00 -5.58
CA TYR A 688 -14.92 5.28 -6.87
C TYR A 688 -15.95 5.95 -7.78
N VAL A 689 -15.68 7.19 -8.20
CA VAL A 689 -16.65 8.03 -8.92
C VAL A 689 -16.06 8.53 -10.22
N MET A 690 -16.78 8.29 -11.34
CA MET A 690 -16.37 8.73 -12.66
C MET A 690 -16.63 10.23 -12.85
N LEU A 691 -15.67 10.91 -13.50
CA LEU A 691 -15.78 12.32 -13.87
C LEU A 691 -15.45 12.52 -15.34
N TYR A 692 -16.26 13.31 -16.01
CA TYR A 692 -16.16 13.54 -17.45
C TYR A 692 -15.81 14.99 -17.77
N ASN A 693 -15.09 15.20 -18.88
CA ASN A 693 -14.71 16.52 -19.37
C ASN A 693 -15.68 17.07 -20.46
N GLN A 694 -16.77 16.35 -20.74
CA GLN A 694 -17.83 16.82 -21.64
C GLN A 694 -18.71 17.84 -20.93
N ASN A 695 -18.86 19.04 -21.52
CA ASN A 695 -19.79 20.04 -21.01
C ASN A 695 -21.22 19.73 -21.48
N GLU A 696 -22.17 19.74 -20.56
CA GLU A 696 -23.58 19.53 -20.80
C GLU A 696 -24.44 20.49 -19.99
N GLN A 697 -25.65 20.75 -20.48
CA GLN A 697 -26.68 21.43 -19.71
C GLN A 697 -27.03 20.57 -18.50
N GLN A 698 -26.87 21.12 -17.31
CA GLN A 698 -27.22 20.40 -16.08
C GLN A 698 -28.70 20.63 -15.73
N PRO A 699 -29.57 19.62 -15.76
CA PRO A 699 -30.96 19.78 -15.38
C PRO A 699 -31.10 19.95 -13.85
N PRO A 700 -32.25 20.48 -13.39
CA PRO A 700 -32.57 20.45 -11.97
C PRO A 700 -32.80 19.02 -11.47
N LYS A 701 -32.43 18.78 -10.21
CA LYS A 701 -32.60 17.45 -9.57
C LYS A 701 -34.11 17.08 -9.51
N PRO A 702 -34.49 15.90 -9.98
CA PRO A 702 -35.87 15.40 -9.83
C PRO A 702 -36.23 15.22 -8.34
N GLU A 703 -37.46 15.57 -7.98
CA GLU A 703 -37.93 15.40 -6.61
C GLU A 703 -38.01 13.92 -6.22
N GLY A 704 -37.46 13.55 -5.08
CA GLY A 704 -37.51 12.19 -4.53
C GLY A 704 -36.62 11.17 -5.21
N CYS A 705 -35.65 11.61 -6.05
CA CYS A 705 -34.76 10.67 -6.76
C CYS A 705 -33.63 10.14 -5.88
N GLU A 706 -33.32 10.76 -4.72
CA GLU A 706 -32.09 10.49 -3.93
C GLU A 706 -31.98 9.03 -3.48
N GLU A 707 -33.08 8.44 -3.01
CA GLU A 707 -33.06 7.06 -2.53
C GLU A 707 -32.76 6.08 -3.67
N GLY A 708 -33.42 6.23 -4.81
CA GLY A 708 -33.13 5.40 -5.98
C GLY A 708 -31.75 5.62 -6.55
N LEU A 709 -31.28 6.86 -6.58
CA LEU A 709 -29.94 7.21 -7.02
C LEU A 709 -28.88 6.44 -6.21
N ILE A 710 -29.01 6.44 -4.89
CA ILE A 710 -28.06 5.73 -4.00
C ILE A 710 -28.22 4.21 -4.06
N GLN A 711 -29.41 3.71 -4.41
CA GLN A 711 -29.62 2.29 -4.70
C GLN A 711 -29.11 1.86 -6.09
N GLY A 712 -28.65 2.80 -6.92
CA GLY A 712 -27.99 2.58 -8.21
C GLY A 712 -28.81 2.90 -9.44
N ALA A 713 -30.12 3.19 -9.32
CA ALA A 713 -30.96 3.60 -10.44
C ALA A 713 -32.17 4.43 -9.96
N TYR A 714 -32.63 5.38 -10.77
CA TYR A 714 -33.89 6.10 -10.53
C TYR A 714 -34.61 6.45 -11.84
N LEU A 715 -35.92 6.54 -11.78
CA LEU A 715 -36.76 6.90 -12.93
C LEU A 715 -36.57 8.41 -13.22
N LEU A 716 -35.97 8.72 -14.37
CA LEU A 716 -35.76 10.11 -14.81
C LEU A 716 -36.98 10.68 -15.55
N LYS A 717 -37.58 9.89 -16.47
CA LYS A 717 -38.74 10.29 -17.24
C LYS A 717 -39.72 9.14 -17.40
N LYS A 718 -40.99 9.34 -17.01
CA LYS A 718 -42.04 8.36 -17.17
C LYS A 718 -42.49 8.28 -18.64
N ALA A 719 -42.83 7.07 -19.11
CA ALA A 719 -43.46 6.89 -20.40
C ALA A 719 -44.82 7.61 -20.43
N LYS A 720 -45.18 8.19 -21.60
CA LYS A 720 -46.50 8.78 -21.82
C LYS A 720 -47.62 7.73 -21.68
N SER A 721 -48.76 8.13 -21.20
CA SER A 721 -49.95 7.24 -21.16
C SER A 721 -50.39 6.89 -22.59
N GLY A 722 -50.73 5.62 -22.86
CA GLY A 722 -51.16 5.18 -24.18
C GLY A 722 -51.24 3.66 -24.30
N LYS A 723 -51.63 3.19 -25.51
CA LYS A 723 -51.67 1.76 -25.87
C LYS A 723 -50.55 1.35 -26.81
N GLU A 724 -49.75 2.30 -27.26
CA GLU A 724 -48.60 2.12 -28.12
C GLU A 724 -47.57 1.23 -27.44
N PRO A 725 -46.72 0.52 -28.18
CA PRO A 725 -45.62 -0.26 -27.62
C PRO A 725 -44.77 0.59 -26.67
N MET A 726 -44.33 0.01 -25.58
CA MET A 726 -43.49 0.67 -24.57
C MET A 726 -42.13 0.01 -24.53
N ILE A 727 -41.12 0.86 -24.31
CA ILE A 727 -39.73 0.44 -24.10
C ILE A 727 -39.16 1.15 -22.89
N ARG A 728 -38.24 0.50 -22.22
CA ARG A 728 -37.45 1.07 -21.13
C ARG A 728 -36.02 1.31 -21.63
N LEU A 729 -35.47 2.49 -21.36
CA LEU A 729 -34.13 2.91 -21.74
C LEU A 729 -33.34 3.21 -20.49
N LEU A 730 -32.15 2.60 -20.35
CA LEU A 730 -31.24 2.82 -19.26
C LEU A 730 -29.97 3.53 -19.78
N GLY A 731 -29.54 4.58 -19.11
CA GLY A 731 -28.31 5.32 -19.43
C GLY A 731 -27.51 5.65 -18.21
N SER A 732 -26.18 5.76 -18.36
CA SER A 732 -25.25 6.22 -17.33
C SER A 732 -24.23 7.18 -17.92
N GLY A 733 -23.61 8.00 -17.06
CA GLY A 733 -22.62 8.97 -17.50
C GLY A 733 -23.09 9.83 -18.67
N PRO A 734 -22.22 10.27 -19.58
CA PRO A 734 -22.57 11.12 -20.72
C PRO A 734 -23.49 10.46 -21.76
N ILE A 735 -23.60 9.13 -21.75
CA ILE A 735 -24.45 8.43 -22.74
C ILE A 735 -25.93 8.60 -22.41
N LEU A 736 -26.27 9.04 -21.19
CA LEU A 736 -27.66 9.36 -20.84
C LEU A 736 -28.26 10.44 -21.76
N SER A 737 -27.47 11.38 -22.28
CA SER A 737 -27.91 12.37 -23.27
C SER A 737 -28.39 11.71 -24.56
N HIS A 738 -27.66 10.73 -25.10
CA HIS A 738 -28.08 9.95 -26.28
C HIS A 738 -29.27 9.07 -26.03
N VAL A 739 -29.44 8.57 -24.81
CA VAL A 739 -30.64 7.82 -24.39
C VAL A 739 -31.86 8.72 -24.38
N LEU A 740 -31.74 9.99 -23.93
CA LEU A 740 -32.82 10.98 -23.98
C LEU A 740 -33.20 11.32 -25.41
N GLU A 741 -32.24 11.59 -26.28
CA GLU A 741 -32.46 11.85 -27.71
C GLU A 741 -33.13 10.63 -28.42
N ALA A 742 -32.68 9.42 -28.10
CA ALA A 742 -33.23 8.19 -28.65
C ALA A 742 -34.68 7.99 -28.21
N ALA A 743 -35.02 8.34 -26.97
CA ALA A 743 -36.38 8.32 -26.48
C ALA A 743 -37.32 9.29 -27.27
N GLU A 744 -36.86 10.51 -27.57
CA GLU A 744 -37.61 11.48 -28.41
C GLU A 744 -37.83 10.95 -29.83
N GLU A 745 -36.80 10.38 -30.44
CA GLU A 745 -36.94 9.78 -31.79
C GLU A 745 -37.87 8.56 -31.80
N LEU A 746 -37.85 7.74 -30.75
CA LEU A 746 -38.81 6.62 -30.60
C LEU A 746 -40.24 7.12 -30.37
N GLU A 747 -40.41 8.18 -29.55
CA GLU A 747 -41.74 8.80 -29.37
C GLU A 747 -42.27 9.38 -30.69
N ASN A 748 -41.45 9.97 -31.55
CA ASN A 748 -41.84 10.44 -32.89
C ASN A 748 -42.24 9.28 -33.81
N ARG A 749 -41.74 8.06 -33.54
CA ARG A 749 -42.14 6.84 -34.27
C ARG A 749 -43.32 6.08 -33.63
N GLY A 750 -43.98 6.66 -32.62
CA GLY A 750 -45.15 6.12 -31.96
C GLY A 750 -44.81 5.04 -30.91
N ILE A 751 -43.63 5.07 -30.31
CA ILE A 751 -43.22 4.18 -29.24
C ILE A 751 -43.07 4.97 -27.95
N ARG A 752 -43.72 4.54 -26.89
CA ARG A 752 -43.62 5.17 -25.58
C ARG A 752 -42.30 4.74 -24.90
N ALA A 753 -41.54 5.69 -24.41
CA ALA A 753 -40.28 5.42 -23.75
C ALA A 753 -40.30 5.88 -22.27
N GLU A 754 -39.88 5.00 -21.36
CA GLU A 754 -39.46 5.42 -20.00
C GLU A 754 -37.95 5.44 -19.90
N ILE A 755 -37.40 6.39 -19.17
CA ILE A 755 -35.96 6.64 -19.10
C ILE A 755 -35.49 6.56 -17.66
N TRP A 756 -34.48 5.76 -17.45
CA TRP A 756 -33.80 5.60 -16.15
C TRP A 756 -32.37 6.08 -16.23
N SER A 757 -31.93 6.85 -15.23
CA SER A 757 -30.51 7.04 -14.95
C SER A 757 -30.02 5.90 -14.06
N VAL A 758 -28.88 5.32 -14.42
CA VAL A 758 -28.28 4.19 -13.69
C VAL A 758 -26.86 4.56 -13.26
N PRO A 759 -26.69 5.36 -12.20
CA PRO A 759 -25.38 5.78 -11.72
C PRO A 759 -24.55 4.63 -11.12
N SER A 760 -25.14 3.46 -10.82
CA SER A 760 -24.35 2.33 -10.34
C SER A 760 -24.97 0.95 -10.62
N TYR A 761 -24.50 0.29 -11.65
CA TYR A 761 -24.80 -1.13 -11.90
C TYR A 761 -24.22 -2.03 -10.79
N GLY A 762 -23.11 -1.62 -10.16
CA GLY A 762 -22.47 -2.36 -9.06
C GLY A 762 -23.35 -2.43 -7.80
N GLU A 763 -24.00 -1.33 -7.40
CA GLU A 763 -24.91 -1.32 -6.23
C GLU A 763 -26.19 -2.11 -6.51
N LEU A 764 -26.75 -2.00 -7.72
CA LEU A 764 -27.89 -2.83 -8.15
C LEU A 764 -27.57 -4.34 -8.08
N ARG A 765 -26.39 -4.73 -8.57
CA ARG A 765 -25.92 -6.12 -8.50
C ARG A 765 -25.72 -6.58 -7.05
N ARG A 766 -25.14 -5.75 -6.19
CA ARG A 766 -24.92 -6.07 -4.78
C ARG A 766 -26.25 -6.34 -4.08
N ALA A 767 -27.23 -5.46 -4.24
CA ALA A 767 -28.57 -5.62 -3.70
C ALA A 767 -29.28 -6.87 -4.25
N GLY A 768 -29.08 -7.18 -5.55
CA GLY A 768 -29.58 -8.38 -6.19
C GLY A 768 -29.05 -9.67 -5.53
N LEU A 769 -27.75 -9.75 -5.38
CA LEU A 769 -27.09 -10.91 -4.77
C LEU A 769 -27.47 -11.10 -3.28
N GLU A 770 -27.60 -10.00 -2.53
CA GLU A 770 -28.05 -10.04 -1.13
C GLU A 770 -29.49 -10.57 -1.00
N ALA A 771 -30.40 -10.08 -1.84
CA ALA A 771 -31.78 -10.54 -1.85
C ALA A 771 -31.90 -12.03 -2.26
N GLU A 772 -31.15 -12.46 -3.26
CA GLU A 772 -31.11 -13.87 -3.65
C GLU A 772 -30.56 -14.77 -2.52
N ARG A 773 -29.49 -14.33 -1.86
CA ARG A 773 -28.95 -15.06 -0.73
C ARG A 773 -29.96 -15.15 0.41
N ALA A 774 -30.60 -14.04 0.75
CA ALA A 774 -31.62 -14.01 1.80
C ALA A 774 -32.79 -14.94 1.46
N THR A 775 -33.29 -14.92 0.24
CA THR A 775 -34.38 -15.81 -0.25
C THR A 775 -33.95 -17.27 -0.23
N ARG A 776 -32.73 -17.59 -0.67
CA ARG A 776 -32.20 -18.97 -0.64
C ARG A 776 -32.10 -19.52 0.78
N LEU A 777 -31.74 -18.68 1.75
CA LEU A 777 -31.62 -19.07 3.16
C LEU A 777 -32.98 -19.10 3.89
N ASN A 778 -33.94 -18.31 3.43
CA ASN A 778 -35.30 -18.30 3.97
C ASN A 778 -36.35 -18.21 2.85
N PRO A 779 -36.68 -19.33 2.16
CA PRO A 779 -37.63 -19.35 1.04
C PRO A 779 -39.08 -19.00 1.45
N GLN A 780 -39.39 -19.02 2.74
CA GLN A 780 -40.71 -18.66 3.27
C GLN A 780 -40.94 -17.13 3.32
N ASP A 781 -39.87 -16.35 3.30
CA ASP A 781 -39.87 -14.88 3.28
C ASP A 781 -38.96 -14.37 2.16
N PRO A 782 -39.35 -14.53 0.87
CA PRO A 782 -38.51 -14.16 -0.27
C PRO A 782 -38.32 -12.64 -0.30
N LYS A 783 -37.06 -12.22 -0.52
CA LYS A 783 -36.69 -10.80 -0.66
C LYS A 783 -36.64 -10.40 -2.12
N ILE A 784 -37.33 -9.33 -2.47
CA ILE A 784 -37.27 -8.74 -3.80
C ILE A 784 -36.17 -7.67 -3.80
N ALA A 785 -35.17 -7.83 -4.69
CA ALA A 785 -34.14 -6.85 -4.86
C ALA A 785 -34.67 -5.55 -5.46
N TYR A 786 -34.07 -4.42 -5.13
CA TYR A 786 -34.40 -3.12 -5.72
C TYR A 786 -34.36 -3.17 -7.26
N VAL A 787 -33.34 -3.79 -7.83
CA VAL A 787 -33.21 -3.99 -9.28
C VAL A 787 -34.38 -4.74 -9.88
N SER A 788 -34.91 -5.78 -9.23
CA SER A 788 -36.09 -6.50 -9.67
C SER A 788 -37.38 -5.69 -9.47
N HIS A 789 -37.42 -4.84 -8.43
CA HIS A 789 -38.53 -3.91 -8.24
C HIS A 789 -38.63 -2.89 -9.40
N CYS A 790 -37.46 -2.39 -9.87
CA CYS A 790 -37.38 -1.42 -10.96
C CYS A 790 -37.57 -2.06 -12.34
N PHE A 791 -37.01 -3.25 -12.58
CA PHE A 791 -36.83 -3.82 -13.92
C PHE A 791 -37.33 -5.26 -14.07
N GLY A 792 -38.00 -5.82 -13.09
CA GLY A 792 -38.43 -7.23 -13.08
C GLY A 792 -39.70 -7.53 -13.88
N ASP A 793 -40.36 -6.56 -14.50
CA ASP A 793 -41.51 -6.74 -15.36
C ASP A 793 -41.10 -7.13 -16.81
N GLU A 794 -42.09 -7.49 -17.66
CA GLU A 794 -41.87 -7.94 -19.04
C GLU A 794 -41.57 -6.79 -20.04
N THR A 795 -41.16 -5.63 -19.56
CA THR A 795 -40.85 -4.47 -20.43
C THR A 795 -39.52 -4.70 -21.15
N THR A 796 -39.50 -4.58 -22.47
CA THR A 796 -38.27 -4.62 -23.28
C THR A 796 -37.38 -3.49 -22.85
N THR A 797 -36.12 -3.78 -22.51
CA THR A 797 -35.17 -2.84 -21.89
C THR A 797 -33.88 -2.75 -22.73
N ILE A 798 -33.45 -1.53 -23.04
CA ILE A 798 -32.16 -1.24 -23.69
C ILE A 798 -31.30 -0.45 -22.71
N ALA A 799 -30.07 -0.90 -22.51
CA ALA A 799 -29.06 -0.20 -21.73
C ALA A 799 -27.92 0.28 -22.63
N ALA A 800 -27.47 1.51 -22.44
CA ALA A 800 -26.33 2.07 -23.15
C ALA A 800 -25.33 2.71 -22.18
N SER A 801 -24.04 2.46 -22.38
CA SER A 801 -22.96 2.92 -21.49
C SER A 801 -21.70 3.25 -22.28
N ASP A 802 -20.90 4.18 -21.78
CA ASP A 802 -19.54 4.49 -22.29
C ASP A 802 -18.47 3.48 -21.83
N TYR A 803 -18.90 2.43 -21.16
CA TYR A 803 -18.08 1.31 -20.69
C TYR A 803 -18.42 0.04 -21.46
N ILE A 804 -17.59 -1.00 -21.28
CA ILE A 804 -17.82 -2.33 -21.87
C ILE A 804 -19.20 -2.88 -21.48
N ALA A 805 -19.80 -3.66 -22.39
CA ALA A 805 -21.14 -4.23 -22.21
C ALA A 805 -21.30 -5.03 -20.90
N ALA A 806 -20.22 -5.65 -20.42
CA ALA A 806 -20.21 -6.40 -19.17
C ALA A 806 -20.65 -5.57 -17.94
N ILE A 807 -20.58 -4.23 -17.98
CA ILE A 807 -21.01 -3.37 -16.87
C ILE A 807 -22.54 -3.35 -16.76
N PRO A 808 -23.32 -2.94 -17.78
CA PRO A 808 -24.77 -3.04 -17.71
C PRO A 808 -25.27 -4.49 -17.62
N GLU A 809 -24.58 -5.47 -18.19
CA GLU A 809 -24.93 -6.89 -18.11
C GLU A 809 -24.87 -7.45 -16.67
N MET A 810 -24.23 -6.77 -15.73
CA MET A 810 -24.19 -7.18 -14.31
C MET A 810 -25.58 -7.38 -13.70
N ILE A 811 -26.62 -6.72 -14.24
CA ILE A 811 -27.98 -6.80 -13.70
C ILE A 811 -28.93 -7.69 -14.53
N GLN A 812 -28.50 -8.27 -15.64
CA GLN A 812 -29.31 -9.01 -16.62
C GLN A 812 -30.23 -10.06 -15.98
N ARG A 813 -29.74 -10.80 -14.98
CA ARG A 813 -30.49 -11.88 -14.32
C ARG A 813 -31.71 -11.41 -13.52
N TRP A 814 -31.83 -10.11 -13.25
CA TRP A 814 -32.92 -9.51 -12.50
C TRP A 814 -33.85 -8.64 -13.36
N VAL A 815 -33.60 -8.52 -14.67
CA VAL A 815 -34.43 -7.82 -15.63
C VAL A 815 -35.42 -8.82 -16.22
N GLY A 816 -36.74 -8.54 -16.17
CA GLY A 816 -37.77 -9.52 -16.51
C GLY A 816 -38.00 -9.70 -18.00
N GLY A 817 -37.99 -8.63 -18.79
CA GLY A 817 -38.17 -8.67 -20.24
C GLY A 817 -36.88 -8.88 -21.02
N ARG A 818 -36.96 -8.71 -22.35
CA ARG A 818 -35.79 -8.72 -23.21
C ARG A 818 -34.85 -7.58 -22.79
N TYR A 819 -33.59 -7.89 -22.54
CA TYR A 819 -32.57 -6.96 -22.15
C TYR A 819 -31.45 -6.92 -23.20
N VAL A 820 -31.23 -5.76 -23.80
CA VAL A 820 -30.19 -5.52 -24.82
C VAL A 820 -29.23 -4.46 -24.30
N VAL A 821 -27.95 -4.77 -24.40
CA VAL A 821 -26.87 -3.88 -23.88
C VAL A 821 -26.03 -3.38 -25.04
N LEU A 822 -25.76 -2.09 -25.06
CA LEU A 822 -24.83 -1.41 -25.95
C LEU A 822 -23.67 -0.87 -25.11
N GLY A 823 -22.44 -1.29 -25.44
CA GLY A 823 -21.19 -0.95 -24.72
C GLY A 823 -20.02 -0.74 -25.66
N THR A 824 -18.90 -0.31 -25.06
CA THR A 824 -17.69 0.07 -25.79
C THR A 824 -16.59 -0.98 -25.71
N ASP A 825 -16.93 -2.21 -26.12
CA ASP A 825 -15.96 -3.32 -26.11
C ASP A 825 -14.83 -3.08 -27.12
N GLY A 826 -13.62 -3.54 -26.78
CA GLY A 826 -12.41 -3.36 -27.58
C GLY A 826 -11.53 -2.18 -27.14
N PHE A 827 -10.56 -1.84 -27.95
CA PHE A 827 -9.64 -0.73 -27.70
C PHE A 827 -10.28 0.64 -28.00
N GLY A 828 -9.85 1.66 -27.24
CA GLY A 828 -10.11 3.07 -27.56
C GLY A 828 -9.48 3.49 -28.90
N ARG A 829 -9.99 4.60 -29.47
CA ARG A 829 -9.50 5.16 -30.75
C ARG A 829 -9.50 6.70 -30.70
N SER A 830 -8.56 7.29 -31.42
CA SER A 830 -8.53 8.75 -31.58
C SER A 830 -9.52 9.20 -32.65
N ASP A 831 -10.59 9.87 -32.25
CA ASP A 831 -11.56 10.52 -33.16
C ASP A 831 -12.40 11.54 -32.36
N THR A 832 -13.37 12.16 -33.01
CA THR A 832 -14.40 12.98 -32.36
C THR A 832 -15.36 12.08 -31.55
N ARG A 833 -16.02 12.66 -30.55
CA ARG A 833 -17.01 11.90 -29.72
C ARG A 833 -18.10 11.27 -30.57
N ASP A 834 -18.65 12.02 -31.53
CA ASP A 834 -19.71 11.53 -32.41
C ASP A 834 -19.25 10.34 -33.26
N ALA A 835 -18.03 10.42 -33.82
CA ALA A 835 -17.44 9.34 -34.58
C ALA A 835 -17.19 8.09 -33.72
N LEU A 836 -16.65 8.28 -32.50
CA LEU A 836 -16.41 7.19 -31.56
C LEU A 836 -17.71 6.54 -31.09
N ARG A 837 -18.74 7.31 -30.74
CA ARG A 837 -20.05 6.78 -30.33
C ARG A 837 -20.74 6.02 -31.45
N ARG A 838 -20.62 6.51 -32.69
CA ARG A 838 -21.08 5.81 -33.89
C ARG A 838 -20.28 4.52 -34.13
N PHE A 839 -18.96 4.57 -33.94
CA PHE A 839 -18.09 3.38 -34.08
C PHE A 839 -18.42 2.29 -33.09
N PHE A 840 -18.63 2.64 -31.81
CA PHE A 840 -19.01 1.68 -30.75
C PHE A 840 -20.51 1.37 -30.72
N GLU A 841 -21.33 2.00 -31.59
CA GLU A 841 -22.78 1.80 -31.69
C GLU A 841 -23.53 2.11 -30.38
N ILE A 842 -23.12 3.18 -29.70
CA ILE A 842 -23.76 3.70 -28.48
C ILE A 842 -24.36 5.10 -28.69
N ASP A 843 -24.42 5.57 -29.95
CA ASP A 843 -25.05 6.84 -30.30
C ASP A 843 -26.57 6.74 -30.37
N THR A 844 -27.24 7.86 -30.48
CA THR A 844 -28.71 7.97 -30.56
C THR A 844 -29.32 7.04 -31.62
N ALA A 845 -28.75 6.99 -32.83
CA ALA A 845 -29.27 6.15 -33.91
C ALA A 845 -29.12 4.64 -33.61
N SER A 846 -28.02 4.23 -33.05
CA SER A 846 -27.78 2.83 -32.66
C SER A 846 -28.71 2.39 -31.52
N ILE A 847 -28.98 3.25 -30.55
CA ILE A 847 -29.95 2.97 -29.46
C ILE A 847 -31.36 2.80 -30.04
N VAL A 848 -31.78 3.66 -30.99
CA VAL A 848 -33.09 3.55 -31.67
C VAL A 848 -33.21 2.26 -32.45
N VAL A 849 -32.20 1.90 -33.23
CA VAL A 849 -32.19 0.63 -34.00
C VAL A 849 -32.23 -0.58 -33.08
N ALA A 850 -31.47 -0.60 -31.98
CA ALA A 850 -31.51 -1.66 -30.99
C ALA A 850 -32.89 -1.81 -30.34
N ALA A 851 -33.51 -0.69 -30.01
CA ALA A 851 -34.88 -0.65 -29.47
C ALA A 851 -35.91 -1.21 -30.43
N LEU A 852 -35.89 -0.79 -31.70
CA LEU A 852 -36.80 -1.27 -32.74
C LEU A 852 -36.60 -2.76 -33.01
N SER A 853 -35.34 -3.20 -33.07
CA SER A 853 -35.00 -4.62 -33.25
C SER A 853 -35.54 -5.50 -32.12
N ALA A 854 -35.38 -5.05 -30.89
CA ALA A 854 -35.87 -5.76 -29.72
C ALA A 854 -37.41 -5.86 -29.72
N LEU A 855 -38.11 -4.76 -30.05
CA LEU A 855 -39.55 -4.74 -30.15
C LEU A 855 -40.10 -5.57 -31.33
N GLU A 856 -39.40 -5.59 -32.47
CA GLU A 856 -39.75 -6.42 -33.64
C GLU A 856 -39.59 -7.91 -33.28
N GLN A 857 -38.52 -8.30 -32.63
CA GLN A 857 -38.28 -9.67 -32.14
C GLN A 857 -39.32 -10.11 -31.08
N ASP A 858 -39.84 -9.19 -30.29
CA ASP A 858 -40.90 -9.43 -29.31
C ASP A 858 -42.31 -9.42 -29.95
N GLY A 859 -42.41 -9.27 -31.28
CA GLY A 859 -43.67 -9.19 -32.01
C GLY A 859 -44.52 -7.94 -31.70
N LYS A 860 -43.90 -6.90 -31.10
CA LYS A 860 -44.57 -5.62 -30.74
C LYS A 860 -44.51 -4.60 -31.88
N MET A 861 -43.72 -4.87 -32.94
CA MET A 861 -43.56 -4.04 -34.12
C MET A 861 -43.64 -4.93 -35.39
N PRO A 862 -44.06 -4.36 -36.55
CA PRO A 862 -44.13 -5.08 -37.80
C PRO A 862 -42.76 -5.53 -38.29
N ASP A 863 -42.72 -6.68 -38.95
CA ASP A 863 -41.51 -7.20 -39.61
C ASP A 863 -40.93 -6.18 -40.61
N GLY A 864 -39.59 -6.03 -40.61
CA GLY A 864 -38.88 -5.10 -41.49
C GLY A 864 -38.74 -3.66 -40.94
N THR A 865 -39.34 -3.36 -39.77
CA THR A 865 -39.19 -2.08 -39.09
C THR A 865 -37.75 -1.73 -38.84
N THR A 866 -36.96 -2.68 -38.31
CA THR A 866 -35.55 -2.51 -38.04
C THR A 866 -34.74 -2.21 -39.30
N VAL A 867 -34.90 -2.97 -40.34
CA VAL A 867 -34.18 -2.78 -41.62
C VAL A 867 -34.47 -1.41 -42.23
N LYS A 868 -35.72 -0.93 -42.16
CA LYS A 868 -36.09 0.40 -42.62
C LYS A 868 -35.38 1.50 -41.80
N ALA A 869 -35.45 1.40 -40.46
CA ALA A 869 -34.83 2.36 -39.55
C ALA A 869 -33.29 2.39 -39.71
N THR A 870 -32.63 1.24 -39.87
CA THR A 870 -31.20 1.13 -40.10
C THR A 870 -30.76 1.94 -41.33
N LYS A 871 -31.52 1.87 -42.41
CA LYS A 871 -31.24 2.63 -43.65
C LYS A 871 -31.52 4.12 -43.45
N GLU A 872 -32.64 4.50 -42.81
CA GLU A 872 -33.03 5.90 -42.56
C GLU A 872 -32.02 6.62 -41.67
N LEU A 873 -31.48 5.94 -40.64
CA LEU A 873 -30.55 6.47 -39.68
C LEU A 873 -29.08 6.31 -40.09
N GLY A 874 -28.82 5.76 -41.28
CA GLY A 874 -27.48 5.66 -41.85
C GLY A 874 -26.54 4.71 -41.09
N ILE A 875 -27.09 3.65 -40.44
CA ILE A 875 -26.30 2.61 -39.82
C ILE A 875 -25.68 1.71 -40.91
N ILE A 876 -24.36 1.54 -40.85
CA ILE A 876 -23.63 0.73 -41.83
C ILE A 876 -23.50 -0.69 -41.28
N PHE A 877 -23.97 -1.67 -42.04
CA PHE A 877 -24.03 -3.07 -41.63
C PHE A 877 -22.64 -3.78 -41.68
N ASP A 878 -21.77 -3.37 -42.64
CA ASP A 878 -20.47 -3.98 -42.85
C ASP A 878 -19.40 -3.15 -42.17
N ARG A 879 -19.01 -3.53 -40.94
CA ARG A 879 -17.99 -2.80 -40.21
C ARG A 879 -16.90 -3.68 -39.63
N TYR A 880 -15.79 -2.99 -39.33
CA TYR A 880 -14.61 -3.52 -38.70
C TYR A 880 -14.92 -4.26 -37.40
N ASP A 881 -14.19 -5.33 -37.15
CA ASP A 881 -14.19 -5.98 -35.83
C ASP A 881 -13.80 -4.97 -34.74
N LYS A 882 -14.68 -4.68 -33.83
CA LYS A 882 -14.48 -3.72 -32.72
C LYS A 882 -13.36 -4.17 -31.77
N THR A 883 -13.06 -5.45 -31.76
CA THR A 883 -12.04 -6.07 -30.91
C THR A 883 -10.63 -6.01 -31.53
N MET A 884 -10.49 -5.64 -32.79
CA MET A 884 -9.20 -5.46 -33.45
C MET A 884 -8.64 -4.05 -33.34
#